data_d949a7275b5761e45009a94905ce66b3
#
_entry.id   d949a7275b5761e45009a94905ce66b3
#
_cell.length_a   1.000
_cell.length_b   1.000
_cell.length_c   1.000
_cell.angle_alpha   90.00
_cell.angle_beta   90.00
_cell.angle_gamma   90.00
#
_symmetry.space_group_name_H-M   'P 1'
#
loop_
_entity.id
_entity.type
_entity.pdbx_description
1 polymer ?
#
loop_
_entity_poly.entity_id
_entity_poly.type
_entity_poly.pdbx_seq_one_letter_code
_entity_poly.pdbx_strand_id
1 'polypeptide(L)'
;MFRVIEKYGFWSDDAIITNWLSTHTNLLLTVVGNNSDAQLQQKQIAELLSLVKQFTLSDNENCSGVSLNSCLSLLQAISNAKSPSQSVDLTFSLDGENFSFTLEDWLDLLKRSRLTLILNGFIQGHHFNSSQGMVFFDQPSTYNDIYLNPYNDGEQLYSGKARIDGRYTKSAFDKDVKTAITSLPDILNKLPIGNTEKRYFSDFVDHNLRVYADNYVHSYWNYFSQLQVTLPTSWSLNTLLDDIQEPSSVLLDALLTVKTNTSLDLKGSSKILDSFSQQLSKFGSIQQIMTEKSGGFPEYEKYQKLMSQLQNDLNSTEAYVPVKTDENAVFKGALTPIGRVAWAIQMNDDSSYLQAMKGWLQNYNVPPVFQQPFLEPVKRARQFGIAEINRNINAIWTDIWGSNVSPLLDQFPFSINAGLDKEVTQDSIYRIFHPTKGIFWNAYKQYLAPISEYSNGMWTIRPELYDSLNMPKNFLNRLNAIQNLTSTLWNEEGVQKPLAFKVKSGLLPTFNSKQIPNAPIVSLSYLREGSASALGFNQMPTWQTMKLEWWAKTDAQVGMEFLKDKNPVRAFTDITFSDSNWNLFRLLRDGLYKGNIADRNHPYITFRWPLAHPDFPQQPLNIEFIFEKSPAFVFQNLARK
;
A
#
# COMPACT_ATOMS: atom_id res chain seq x y z
N MET A 1 -51.36 8.85 -31.60
CA MET A 1 -50.85 9.80 -30.59
C MET A 1 -49.83 9.16 -29.65
N PHE A 2 -50.13 8.08 -28.93
CA PHE A 2 -49.17 7.44 -28.05
C PHE A 2 -47.87 7.01 -28.76
N ARG A 3 -47.95 6.37 -29.93
CA ARG A 3 -46.74 6.03 -30.75
C ARG A 3 -46.00 7.24 -31.27
N VAL A 4 -46.68 8.36 -31.51
CA VAL A 4 -46.06 9.63 -31.91
C VAL A 4 -45.29 10.24 -30.72
N ILE A 5 -45.87 10.19 -29.55
CA ILE A 5 -45.25 10.65 -28.31
C ILE A 5 -44.04 9.77 -27.96
N GLU A 6 -44.17 8.45 -28.09
CA GLU A 6 -43.09 7.48 -27.84
C GLU A 6 -41.97 7.59 -28.88
N LYS A 7 -42.32 7.85 -30.17
CA LYS A 7 -41.36 7.96 -31.28
C LYS A 7 -40.61 9.31 -31.32
N TYR A 8 -41.21 10.38 -30.86
CA TYR A 8 -40.66 11.73 -30.97
C TYR A 8 -40.24 12.34 -29.63
N GLY A 9 -40.28 11.60 -28.55
CA GLY A 9 -39.75 12.04 -27.27
C GLY A 9 -40.44 13.26 -26.65
N PHE A 10 -41.70 13.48 -26.99
CA PHE A 10 -42.48 14.66 -26.61
C PHE A 10 -42.63 14.92 -25.11
N TRP A 11 -42.20 13.94 -24.31
CA TRP A 11 -42.42 13.91 -22.84
C TRP A 11 -41.12 14.20 -22.04
N SER A 12 -39.99 14.30 -22.66
CA SER A 12 -38.73 14.32 -21.91
C SER A 12 -38.27 15.69 -21.41
N ASP A 13 -38.70 16.79 -22.01
CA ASP A 13 -38.08 18.10 -21.71
C ASP A 13 -39.02 19.27 -21.49
N ASP A 14 -40.31 19.04 -21.28
CA ASP A 14 -41.22 20.15 -21.34
C ASP A 14 -41.74 20.65 -19.98
N ALA A 15 -41.01 21.67 -19.43
CA ALA A 15 -41.41 22.44 -18.27
C ALA A 15 -42.84 23.02 -18.39
N ILE A 16 -43.29 23.26 -19.63
CA ILE A 16 -44.59 23.84 -19.95
C ILE A 16 -45.69 22.78 -19.73
N ILE A 17 -45.48 21.54 -20.22
CA ILE A 17 -46.41 20.42 -20.02
C ILE A 17 -46.56 20.16 -18.53
N THR A 18 -45.45 20.17 -17.85
CA THR A 18 -45.37 19.88 -16.40
C THR A 18 -46.11 20.97 -15.59
N ASN A 19 -45.90 22.21 -15.90
CA ASN A 19 -46.56 23.35 -15.22
C ASN A 19 -48.07 23.38 -15.56
N TRP A 20 -48.43 23.09 -16.80
CA TRP A 20 -49.82 22.97 -17.27
C TRP A 20 -50.54 21.84 -16.53
N LEU A 21 -49.88 20.69 -16.37
CA LEU A 21 -50.43 19.54 -15.65
C LEU A 21 -50.66 19.80 -14.17
N SER A 22 -49.68 20.42 -13.51
CA SER A 22 -49.77 20.84 -12.12
C SER A 22 -50.97 21.76 -11.89
N THR A 23 -51.13 22.73 -12.76
CA THR A 23 -52.19 23.76 -12.65
C THR A 23 -53.57 23.20 -12.96
N HIS A 24 -53.65 22.14 -13.76
CA HIS A 24 -54.93 21.64 -14.32
C HIS A 24 -55.25 20.19 -13.95
N THR A 25 -54.52 19.59 -12.99
CA THR A 25 -54.78 18.21 -12.51
C THR A 25 -56.21 18.03 -12.03
N ASN A 26 -56.75 19.00 -11.32
CA ASN A 26 -58.13 18.95 -10.83
C ASN A 26 -59.18 18.97 -11.98
N LEU A 27 -58.90 19.70 -13.03
CA LEU A 27 -59.75 19.75 -14.20
C LEU A 27 -59.73 18.40 -14.96
N LEU A 28 -58.55 17.84 -15.12
CA LEU A 28 -58.36 16.50 -15.72
C LEU A 28 -59.04 15.40 -14.90
N LEU A 29 -58.96 15.45 -13.59
CA LEU A 29 -59.62 14.52 -12.68
C LEU A 29 -61.16 14.57 -12.82
N THR A 30 -61.72 15.79 -13.01
CA THR A 30 -63.14 15.98 -13.18
C THR A 30 -63.67 15.51 -14.54
N VAL A 31 -62.87 15.69 -15.61
CA VAL A 31 -63.19 15.18 -16.93
C VAL A 31 -63.17 13.64 -17.01
N VAL A 32 -62.37 12.98 -16.15
CA VAL A 32 -62.31 11.51 -16.04
C VAL A 32 -63.51 10.96 -15.22
N GLY A 33 -63.99 11.73 -14.26
CA GLY A 33 -65.13 11.30 -13.45
C GLY A 33 -66.39 11.15 -14.30
N ASN A 34 -67.09 10.04 -14.16
CA ASN A 34 -68.41 9.82 -14.74
C ASN A 34 -69.43 10.79 -14.13
N ASN A 35 -69.35 12.07 -14.48
CA ASN A 35 -70.37 13.02 -14.09
C ASN A 35 -71.50 12.98 -15.11
N SER A 36 -72.65 12.65 -14.70
CA SER A 36 -73.91 12.60 -15.45
C SER A 36 -74.42 14.01 -15.83
N ASP A 37 -73.74 15.07 -15.48
CA ASP A 37 -74.12 16.45 -15.78
C ASP A 37 -73.50 16.91 -17.11
N ALA A 38 -74.28 16.87 -18.17
CA ALA A 38 -73.87 17.24 -19.51
C ALA A 38 -73.40 18.71 -19.64
N GLN A 39 -73.94 19.64 -18.82
CA GLN A 39 -73.52 21.04 -18.83
C GLN A 39 -72.12 21.25 -18.18
N LEU A 40 -71.85 20.51 -17.10
CA LEU A 40 -70.55 20.54 -16.44
C LEU A 40 -69.45 19.92 -17.32
N GLN A 41 -69.79 18.83 -18.05
CA GLN A 41 -68.89 18.20 -19.01
C GLN A 41 -68.53 19.14 -20.16
N GLN A 42 -69.51 19.85 -20.72
CA GLN A 42 -69.26 20.81 -21.82
C GLN A 42 -68.40 21.99 -21.39
N LYS A 43 -68.58 22.48 -20.15
CA LYS A 43 -67.72 23.55 -19.59
C LYS A 43 -66.29 23.08 -19.39
N GLN A 44 -66.14 21.90 -18.87
CA GLN A 44 -64.83 21.28 -18.61
C GLN A 44 -64.07 20.95 -19.91
N ILE A 45 -64.78 20.47 -20.94
CA ILE A 45 -64.20 20.25 -22.27
C ILE A 45 -63.80 21.57 -22.91
N ALA A 46 -64.61 22.63 -22.77
CA ALA A 46 -64.29 23.93 -23.28
C ALA A 46 -63.04 24.56 -22.59
N GLU A 47 -62.93 24.38 -21.30
CA GLU A 47 -61.72 24.77 -20.53
C GLU A 47 -60.51 23.95 -20.95
N LEU A 48 -60.64 22.62 -21.15
CA LEU A 48 -59.54 21.77 -21.64
C LEU A 48 -59.11 22.18 -23.04
N LEU A 49 -60.06 22.49 -23.93
CA LEU A 49 -59.78 23.04 -25.28
C LEU A 49 -59.07 24.38 -25.23
N SER A 50 -59.45 25.26 -24.31
CA SER A 50 -58.80 26.54 -24.10
C SER A 50 -57.36 26.37 -23.66
N LEU A 51 -57.11 25.40 -22.75
CA LEU A 51 -55.78 25.08 -22.24
C LEU A 51 -54.90 24.41 -23.29
N VAL A 52 -55.42 23.50 -24.08
CA VAL A 52 -54.73 22.88 -25.22
C VAL A 52 -54.36 23.95 -26.25
N LYS A 53 -55.25 24.93 -26.49
CA LYS A 53 -54.93 26.09 -27.35
C LYS A 53 -53.82 26.97 -26.80
N GLN A 54 -53.82 27.28 -25.49
CA GLN A 54 -52.77 28.05 -24.88
C GLN A 54 -51.43 27.33 -24.95
N PHE A 55 -51.42 26.03 -24.73
CA PHE A 55 -50.24 25.20 -24.85
C PHE A 55 -49.63 25.16 -26.26
N THR A 56 -50.48 25.02 -27.28
CA THR A 56 -50.07 24.94 -28.67
C THR A 56 -49.65 26.30 -29.29
N LEU A 57 -50.11 27.40 -28.69
CA LEU A 57 -49.74 28.75 -29.14
C LEU A 57 -48.45 29.28 -28.48
N SER A 58 -48.02 28.65 -27.39
CA SER A 58 -46.82 29.12 -26.64
C SER A 58 -45.50 28.55 -27.15
N ASP A 59 -45.50 27.49 -28.00
CA ASP A 59 -44.26 26.88 -28.48
C ASP A 59 -44.24 26.59 -29.97
N ASN A 60 -43.32 27.23 -30.62
CA ASN A 60 -43.35 27.48 -32.07
C ASN A 60 -42.75 26.37 -32.94
N GLU A 61 -42.11 25.34 -32.45
CA GLU A 61 -41.27 24.59 -33.39
C GLU A 61 -41.38 23.05 -33.36
N ASN A 62 -41.95 22.42 -32.35
CA ASN A 62 -41.89 20.95 -32.23
C ASN A 62 -43.20 20.20 -32.43
N CYS A 63 -44.29 20.86 -32.69
CA CYS A 63 -45.59 20.21 -33.03
C CYS A 63 -45.77 20.04 -34.55
N SER A 64 -44.70 19.91 -35.31
CA SER A 64 -44.76 19.90 -36.78
C SER A 64 -45.32 18.63 -37.42
N GLY A 65 -45.73 17.63 -36.67
CA GLY A 65 -46.19 16.35 -37.19
C GLY A 65 -47.68 16.09 -37.08
N VAL A 66 -48.39 16.76 -36.17
CA VAL A 66 -49.86 16.59 -36.04
C VAL A 66 -50.51 17.95 -36.18
N SER A 67 -51.35 18.08 -37.18
CA SER A 67 -52.09 19.34 -37.37
C SER A 67 -52.93 19.64 -36.11
N LEU A 68 -52.66 20.80 -35.49
CA LEU A 68 -53.42 21.34 -34.39
C LEU A 68 -54.91 21.29 -34.63
N ASN A 69 -55.29 21.52 -35.90
CA ASN A 69 -56.69 21.41 -36.35
C ASN A 69 -57.25 20.02 -36.19
N SER A 70 -56.47 18.95 -36.34
CA SER A 70 -56.94 17.56 -36.12
C SER A 70 -57.20 17.26 -34.64
N CYS A 71 -56.35 17.74 -33.73
CA CYS A 71 -56.58 17.62 -32.28
C CYS A 71 -57.79 18.45 -31.81
N LEU A 72 -57.92 19.69 -32.31
CA LEU A 72 -59.07 20.54 -32.01
C LEU A 72 -60.35 20.01 -32.62
N SER A 73 -60.33 19.47 -33.82
CA SER A 73 -61.48 18.83 -34.48
C SER A 73 -61.92 17.59 -33.69
N LEU A 74 -61.01 16.82 -33.19
CA LEU A 74 -61.29 15.65 -32.35
C LEU A 74 -61.93 16.04 -31.01
N LEU A 75 -61.39 17.03 -30.33
CA LEU A 75 -61.96 17.49 -29.05
C LEU A 75 -63.33 18.16 -29.29
N GLN A 76 -63.53 18.83 -30.40
CA GLN A 76 -64.84 19.33 -30.80
C GLN A 76 -65.84 18.22 -31.16
N ALA A 77 -65.36 17.16 -31.85
CA ALA A 77 -66.16 15.99 -32.14
C ALA A 77 -66.60 15.28 -30.88
N ILE A 78 -65.69 15.14 -29.90
CA ILE A 78 -65.99 14.56 -28.56
C ILE A 78 -67.01 15.44 -27.83
N SER A 79 -66.89 16.76 -27.91
CA SER A 79 -67.83 17.69 -27.23
C SER A 79 -69.22 17.71 -27.87
N ASN A 80 -69.30 17.42 -29.15
CA ASN A 80 -70.56 17.39 -29.89
C ASN A 80 -71.24 16.02 -29.89
N ALA A 81 -70.54 14.96 -29.50
CA ALA A 81 -71.09 13.62 -29.38
C ALA A 81 -72.10 13.55 -28.23
N LYS A 82 -73.32 13.37 -28.56
CA LYS A 82 -74.45 13.27 -27.58
C LYS A 82 -74.53 11.93 -26.88
N SER A 83 -73.69 10.97 -27.23
CA SER A 83 -73.64 9.64 -26.62
C SER A 83 -72.23 9.03 -26.87
N PRO A 84 -71.68 8.30 -25.88
CA PRO A 84 -70.37 7.60 -25.99
C PRO A 84 -70.32 6.50 -27.05
N SER A 85 -71.47 6.09 -27.58
CA SER A 85 -71.61 5.01 -28.55
C SER A 85 -71.60 5.41 -30.01
N GLN A 86 -71.44 6.67 -30.33
CA GLN A 86 -71.17 7.09 -31.72
C GLN A 86 -69.72 6.95 -32.08
N SER A 87 -69.41 6.00 -32.97
CA SER A 87 -68.07 5.87 -33.55
C SER A 87 -67.73 7.12 -34.38
N VAL A 88 -66.82 7.91 -33.92
CA VAL A 88 -66.21 9.01 -34.69
C VAL A 88 -64.89 8.49 -35.20
N ASP A 89 -64.87 8.03 -36.45
CA ASP A 89 -63.61 7.62 -37.10
C ASP A 89 -62.79 8.86 -37.47
N LEU A 90 -61.72 9.03 -36.82
CA LEU A 90 -60.76 10.10 -37.10
C LEU A 90 -59.52 9.50 -37.77
N THR A 91 -59.35 9.86 -39.02
CA THR A 91 -58.14 9.50 -39.78
C THR A 91 -57.22 10.68 -39.85
N PHE A 92 -55.95 10.47 -39.52
CA PHE A 92 -54.89 11.44 -39.78
C PHE A 92 -53.69 10.77 -40.44
N SER A 93 -52.99 11.51 -41.25
CA SER A 93 -51.80 11.01 -41.94
C SER A 93 -50.53 11.59 -41.28
N LEU A 94 -49.59 10.71 -40.95
CA LEU A 94 -48.29 11.08 -40.44
C LEU A 94 -47.22 10.26 -41.17
N ASP A 95 -46.24 10.93 -41.75
CA ASP A 95 -45.13 10.29 -42.48
C ASP A 95 -45.58 9.35 -43.62
N GLY A 96 -46.75 9.65 -44.24
CA GLY A 96 -47.34 8.82 -45.31
C GLY A 96 -48.15 7.60 -44.81
N GLU A 97 -48.25 7.38 -43.54
CA GLU A 97 -49.12 6.37 -42.93
C GLU A 97 -50.42 6.99 -42.42
N ASN A 98 -51.56 6.34 -42.75
CA ASN A 98 -52.87 6.77 -42.27
C ASN A 98 -53.22 6.00 -40.98
N PHE A 99 -53.52 6.76 -39.95
CA PHE A 99 -54.00 6.21 -38.67
C PHE A 99 -55.48 6.51 -38.47
N SER A 100 -56.24 5.52 -38.10
CA SER A 100 -57.64 5.69 -37.72
C SER A 100 -57.82 5.30 -36.23
N PHE A 101 -58.58 6.13 -35.52
CA PHE A 101 -58.91 5.87 -34.11
C PHE A 101 -60.41 5.98 -33.93
N THR A 102 -60.94 5.01 -33.18
CA THR A 102 -62.31 5.10 -32.67
C THR A 102 -62.33 6.05 -31.47
N LEU A 103 -63.51 6.54 -31.09
CA LEU A 103 -63.70 7.32 -29.88
C LEU A 103 -63.27 6.52 -28.64
N GLU A 104 -63.49 5.21 -28.66
CA GLU A 104 -63.14 4.29 -27.59
C GLU A 104 -61.62 4.13 -27.46
N ASP A 105 -60.88 3.97 -28.55
CA ASP A 105 -59.41 3.99 -28.62
C ASP A 105 -58.85 5.28 -28.06
N TRP A 106 -59.51 6.37 -28.35
CA TRP A 106 -59.10 7.69 -27.87
C TRP A 106 -59.32 7.87 -26.38
N LEU A 107 -60.46 7.41 -25.86
CA LEU A 107 -60.75 7.43 -24.43
C LEU A 107 -59.80 6.52 -23.68
N ASP A 108 -59.44 5.38 -24.22
CA ASP A 108 -58.47 4.47 -23.63
C ASP A 108 -57.05 5.07 -23.65
N LEU A 109 -56.70 5.72 -24.75
CA LEU A 109 -55.43 6.43 -24.85
C LEU A 109 -55.37 7.60 -23.86
N LEU A 110 -56.46 8.36 -23.74
CA LEU A 110 -56.59 9.43 -22.76
C LEU A 110 -56.50 8.89 -21.33
N LYS A 111 -57.14 7.77 -21.01
CA LYS A 111 -57.04 7.16 -19.69
C LYS A 111 -55.59 6.76 -19.34
N ARG A 112 -54.90 6.12 -20.29
CA ARG A 112 -53.52 5.72 -20.09
C ARG A 112 -52.54 6.93 -20.00
N SER A 113 -52.73 7.91 -20.86
CA SER A 113 -51.98 9.16 -20.82
C SER A 113 -52.26 9.97 -19.55
N ARG A 114 -53.51 9.94 -19.07
CA ARG A 114 -53.93 10.60 -17.83
C ARG A 114 -53.28 10.06 -16.59
N LEU A 115 -53.03 8.77 -16.49
CA LEU A 115 -52.32 8.19 -15.35
C LEU A 115 -50.94 8.82 -15.22
N THR A 116 -50.21 8.94 -16.31
CA THR A 116 -48.92 9.58 -16.37
C THR A 116 -49.01 11.08 -16.08
N LEU A 117 -50.05 11.76 -16.60
CA LEU A 117 -50.28 13.18 -16.39
C LEU A 117 -50.74 13.50 -14.96
N ILE A 118 -51.58 12.67 -14.38
CA ILE A 118 -52.05 12.79 -12.99
C ILE A 118 -50.89 12.55 -12.04
N LEU A 119 -50.05 11.56 -12.34
CA LEU A 119 -48.86 11.27 -11.55
C LEU A 119 -47.91 12.45 -11.56
N ASN A 120 -47.63 13.04 -12.72
CA ASN A 120 -46.79 14.21 -12.85
C ASN A 120 -47.35 15.42 -12.09
N GLY A 121 -48.65 15.68 -12.26
CA GLY A 121 -49.30 16.76 -11.53
C GLY A 121 -49.29 16.54 -10.02
N PHE A 122 -49.45 15.28 -9.60
CA PHE A 122 -49.37 14.91 -8.19
C PHE A 122 -47.95 15.06 -7.64
N ILE A 123 -46.95 14.55 -8.33
CA ILE A 123 -45.54 14.68 -7.98
C ILE A 123 -45.17 16.17 -7.84
N GLN A 124 -45.65 17.03 -8.72
CA GLN A 124 -45.37 18.45 -8.69
C GLN A 124 -46.20 19.21 -7.66
N GLY A 125 -47.45 18.84 -7.47
CA GLY A 125 -48.31 19.45 -6.46
C GLY A 125 -47.84 19.23 -5.02
N HIS A 126 -46.95 18.25 -4.79
CA HIS A 126 -46.31 17.96 -3.51
C HIS A 126 -44.87 18.47 -3.40
N HIS A 127 -44.55 19.52 -4.16
CA HIS A 127 -43.22 20.15 -4.12
C HIS A 127 -42.03 19.25 -4.51
N PHE A 128 -42.29 18.22 -5.29
CA PHE A 128 -41.23 17.64 -6.09
C PHE A 128 -40.82 18.69 -7.11
N ASN A 129 -39.95 19.54 -6.73
CA ASN A 129 -39.60 20.69 -7.53
C ASN A 129 -38.77 20.25 -8.72
N SER A 130 -39.43 19.70 -9.67
CA SER A 130 -38.91 19.59 -11.01
C SER A 130 -39.75 20.47 -11.89
N SER A 131 -39.24 21.60 -12.22
CA SER A 131 -39.74 22.38 -13.35
C SER A 131 -39.68 21.57 -14.66
N GLN A 132 -39.34 20.31 -14.65
CA GLN A 132 -39.03 19.54 -15.84
C GLN A 132 -39.26 18.05 -15.62
N GLY A 133 -40.43 17.58 -16.03
CA GLY A 133 -40.68 16.18 -16.41
C GLY A 133 -40.39 15.04 -15.43
N MET A 134 -41.02 14.00 -15.62
CA MET A 134 -41.31 12.79 -14.88
C MET A 134 -40.14 11.91 -14.44
N VAL A 135 -38.91 12.36 -14.48
CA VAL A 135 -37.85 11.58 -13.89
C VAL A 135 -37.57 12.17 -12.53
N PHE A 136 -38.12 11.52 -11.52
CA PHE A 136 -37.87 11.81 -10.11
C PHE A 136 -36.42 12.10 -9.79
N PHE A 137 -35.51 11.75 -10.69
CA PHE A 137 -34.13 11.49 -10.35
C PHE A 137 -33.08 12.11 -11.26
N ASP A 138 -33.46 12.61 -12.46
CA ASP A 138 -32.48 13.11 -13.44
C ASP A 138 -32.41 14.64 -13.52
N GLN A 139 -33.23 15.34 -12.73
CA GLN A 139 -33.29 16.80 -12.79
C GLN A 139 -32.53 17.45 -11.64
N PRO A 140 -31.94 18.63 -11.82
CA PRO A 140 -31.29 19.39 -10.77
C PRO A 140 -32.25 19.62 -9.59
N SER A 141 -31.83 19.27 -8.40
CA SER A 141 -32.60 19.47 -7.17
C SER A 141 -32.62 20.94 -6.77
N THR A 142 -33.70 21.40 -6.12
CA THR A 142 -33.72 22.70 -5.43
C THR A 142 -32.98 22.65 -4.10
N TYR A 143 -32.64 21.45 -3.64
CA TYR A 143 -31.83 21.28 -2.46
C TYR A 143 -30.37 21.44 -2.79
N ASN A 144 -29.62 22.06 -1.88
CA ASN A 144 -28.21 22.25 -2.06
C ASN A 144 -27.46 20.90 -2.07
N ASP A 145 -26.55 20.79 -3.03
CA ASP A 145 -25.61 19.67 -3.04
C ASP A 145 -24.70 19.69 -1.82
N ILE A 146 -24.31 18.49 -1.42
CA ILE A 146 -23.29 18.33 -0.37
C ILE A 146 -21.94 18.08 -1.04
N TYR A 147 -20.95 18.86 -0.66
CA TYR A 147 -19.59 18.71 -1.12
C TYR A 147 -18.68 18.39 0.06
N LEU A 148 -17.70 17.51 -0.18
CA LEU A 148 -16.62 17.34 0.77
C LEU A 148 -15.78 18.62 0.77
N ASN A 149 -15.55 19.20 1.92
CA ASN A 149 -14.52 20.22 2.09
C ASN A 149 -13.22 19.55 2.52
N PRO A 150 -12.23 19.36 1.60
CA PRO A 150 -11.02 18.62 1.91
C PRO A 150 -9.97 19.43 2.69
N TYR A 151 -10.24 20.69 2.97
CA TYR A 151 -9.28 21.63 3.58
C TYR A 151 -9.64 21.94 5.02
N ASN A 152 -8.61 21.95 5.87
CA ASN A 152 -8.66 22.57 7.17
C ASN A 152 -7.46 23.51 7.29
N ASP A 153 -7.67 24.72 7.82
CA ASP A 153 -6.66 25.79 7.94
C ASP A 153 -5.83 26.05 6.67
N GLY A 154 -6.46 25.85 5.49
CA GLY A 154 -5.81 26.04 4.19
C GLY A 154 -4.98 24.86 3.69
N GLU A 155 -4.79 23.82 4.49
CA GLU A 155 -4.11 22.59 4.07
C GLU A 155 -5.10 21.55 3.54
N GLN A 156 -4.74 20.91 2.44
CA GLN A 156 -5.51 19.79 1.89
C GLN A 156 -5.14 18.51 2.64
N LEU A 157 -5.93 18.18 3.65
CA LEU A 157 -5.74 16.97 4.46
C LEU A 157 -6.45 15.74 3.87
N TYR A 158 -7.50 15.98 3.09
CA TYR A 158 -8.31 14.93 2.49
C TYR A 158 -8.47 15.15 1.00
N SER A 159 -8.72 14.07 0.28
CA SER A 159 -9.14 14.11 -1.12
C SER A 159 -10.39 13.28 -1.31
N GLY A 160 -11.23 13.67 -2.26
CA GLY A 160 -12.44 12.97 -2.64
C GLY A 160 -13.19 13.80 -3.68
N LYS A 161 -13.78 13.13 -4.65
CA LYS A 161 -14.60 13.79 -5.68
C LYS A 161 -16.09 13.70 -5.38
N ALA A 162 -16.45 13.30 -4.19
CA ALA A 162 -17.82 12.96 -3.88
C ALA A 162 -18.66 14.22 -3.69
N ARG A 163 -19.45 14.51 -4.68
CA ARG A 163 -20.64 15.37 -4.61
C ARG A 163 -21.84 14.48 -4.34
N ILE A 164 -22.66 14.83 -3.37
CA ILE A 164 -23.98 14.25 -3.18
C ILE A 164 -24.97 15.27 -3.71
N ASP A 165 -25.78 14.85 -4.69
CA ASP A 165 -26.83 15.69 -5.24
C ASP A 165 -27.89 15.97 -4.15
N GLY A 166 -28.37 17.20 -4.07
CA GLY A 166 -29.31 17.65 -3.06
C GLY A 166 -30.60 16.84 -2.96
N ARG A 167 -30.99 16.18 -4.08
CA ARG A 167 -32.15 15.27 -4.11
C ARG A 167 -31.99 14.02 -3.20
N TYR A 168 -30.74 13.65 -2.89
CA TYR A 168 -30.44 12.52 -2.02
C TYR A 168 -30.13 12.95 -0.58
N THR A 169 -30.64 14.07 -0.15
CA THR A 169 -30.55 14.52 1.25
C THR A 169 -31.74 14.01 2.06
N LYS A 170 -31.56 13.87 3.37
CA LYS A 170 -32.65 13.57 4.30
C LYS A 170 -33.78 14.59 4.19
N SER A 171 -33.44 15.88 4.01
CA SER A 171 -34.42 16.95 3.88
C SER A 171 -35.28 16.77 2.62
N ALA A 172 -34.66 16.43 1.48
CA ALA A 172 -35.37 16.13 0.24
C ALA A 172 -36.24 14.88 0.40
N PHE A 173 -35.71 13.81 0.99
CA PHE A 173 -36.46 12.61 1.25
C PHE A 173 -37.68 12.86 2.15
N ASP A 174 -37.50 13.49 3.31
CA ASP A 174 -38.56 13.67 4.30
C ASP A 174 -39.68 14.61 3.78
N LYS A 175 -39.33 15.68 3.07
CA LYS A 175 -40.30 16.68 2.58
C LYS A 175 -41.03 16.20 1.33
N ASP A 176 -40.30 15.64 0.37
CA ASP A 176 -40.82 15.34 -0.94
C ASP A 176 -41.14 13.86 -1.11
N VAL A 177 -40.14 12.98 -1.03
CA VAL A 177 -40.30 11.56 -1.37
C VAL A 177 -41.21 10.84 -0.38
N LYS A 178 -40.96 11.00 0.92
CA LYS A 178 -41.76 10.36 1.97
C LYS A 178 -43.23 10.82 1.93
N THR A 179 -43.44 12.14 1.76
CA THR A 179 -44.78 12.73 1.68
C THR A 179 -45.54 12.17 0.50
N ALA A 180 -44.89 12.05 -0.65
CA ALA A 180 -45.53 11.46 -1.84
C ALA A 180 -45.94 10.00 -1.64
N ILE A 181 -45.02 9.19 -1.14
CA ILE A 181 -45.26 7.76 -0.93
C ILE A 181 -46.40 7.54 0.07
N THR A 182 -46.45 8.31 1.15
CA THR A 182 -47.51 8.15 2.17
C THR A 182 -48.86 8.64 1.71
N SER A 183 -48.91 9.66 0.84
CA SER A 183 -50.17 10.21 0.31
C SER A 183 -50.72 9.40 -0.91
N LEU A 184 -49.86 8.65 -1.58
CA LEU A 184 -50.21 7.95 -2.83
C LEU A 184 -51.42 6.99 -2.69
N PRO A 185 -51.52 6.12 -1.68
CA PRO A 185 -52.65 5.22 -1.53
C PRO A 185 -53.97 5.96 -1.42
N ASP A 186 -54.03 7.05 -0.65
CA ASP A 186 -55.24 7.86 -0.47
C ASP A 186 -55.67 8.52 -1.77
N ILE A 187 -54.68 8.96 -2.56
CA ILE A 187 -54.95 9.60 -3.84
C ILE A 187 -55.42 8.57 -4.85
N LEU A 188 -54.74 7.42 -4.96
CA LEU A 188 -55.16 6.35 -5.83
C LEU A 188 -56.57 5.86 -5.52
N ASN A 189 -56.98 5.84 -4.25
CA ASN A 189 -58.31 5.46 -3.84
C ASN A 189 -59.37 6.48 -4.24
N LYS A 190 -59.04 7.77 -4.30
CA LYS A 190 -59.96 8.84 -4.72
C LYS A 190 -60.06 8.98 -6.23
N LEU A 191 -59.13 8.38 -7.00
CA LEU A 191 -59.15 8.47 -8.44
C LEU A 191 -60.23 7.50 -9.04
N PRO A 192 -61.05 7.97 -9.98
CA PRO A 192 -62.03 7.13 -10.66
C PRO A 192 -61.37 6.28 -11.76
N ILE A 193 -60.43 5.47 -11.38
CA ILE A 193 -59.67 4.56 -12.26
C ILE A 193 -59.82 3.12 -11.79
N GLY A 194 -59.72 2.17 -12.72
CA GLY A 194 -59.83 0.75 -12.42
C GLY A 194 -58.68 0.21 -11.57
N ASN A 195 -58.86 -0.97 -11.01
CA ASN A 195 -57.83 -1.60 -10.18
C ASN A 195 -56.55 -1.95 -10.98
N THR A 196 -56.68 -2.23 -12.28
CA THR A 196 -55.56 -2.52 -13.16
C THR A 196 -54.68 -1.28 -13.34
N GLU A 197 -55.26 -0.13 -13.55
CA GLU A 197 -54.58 1.14 -13.70
C GLU A 197 -53.95 1.56 -12.36
N LYS A 198 -54.68 1.40 -11.23
CA LYS A 198 -54.10 1.64 -9.88
C LYS A 198 -52.84 0.81 -9.65
N ARG A 199 -52.89 -0.48 -10.02
CA ARG A 199 -51.77 -1.38 -9.91
C ARG A 199 -50.58 -0.95 -10.79
N TYR A 200 -50.86 -0.65 -12.07
CA TYR A 200 -49.82 -0.18 -12.99
C TYR A 200 -49.11 1.06 -12.45
N PHE A 201 -49.89 1.96 -11.88
CA PHE A 201 -49.37 3.18 -11.28
C PHE A 201 -48.53 2.90 -10.03
N SER A 202 -49.00 2.02 -9.16
CA SER A 202 -48.21 1.60 -8.00
C SER A 202 -46.91 0.94 -8.41
N ASP A 203 -46.92 0.05 -9.41
CA ASP A 203 -45.73 -0.63 -9.92
C ASP A 203 -44.72 0.36 -10.52
N PHE A 204 -45.23 1.41 -11.19
CA PHE A 204 -44.39 2.49 -11.73
C PHE A 204 -43.69 3.28 -10.61
N VAL A 205 -44.42 3.69 -9.58
CA VAL A 205 -43.87 4.41 -8.43
C VAL A 205 -42.86 3.53 -7.69
N ASP A 206 -43.19 2.28 -7.51
CA ASP A 206 -42.33 1.29 -6.87
C ASP A 206 -41.00 1.11 -7.62
N HIS A 207 -41.05 1.08 -8.97
CA HIS A 207 -39.86 1.00 -9.79
C HIS A 207 -38.97 2.23 -9.61
N ASN A 208 -39.55 3.42 -9.70
CA ASN A 208 -38.81 4.68 -9.56
C ASN A 208 -38.25 4.84 -8.13
N LEU A 209 -38.97 4.43 -7.11
CA LEU A 209 -38.49 4.46 -5.74
C LEU A 209 -37.29 3.52 -5.53
N ARG A 210 -37.28 2.35 -6.19
CA ARG A 210 -36.07 1.48 -6.16
C ARG A 210 -34.86 2.17 -6.76
N VAL A 211 -35.02 2.75 -7.95
CA VAL A 211 -33.93 3.49 -8.62
C VAL A 211 -33.43 4.63 -7.73
N TYR A 212 -34.36 5.36 -7.10
CA TYR A 212 -34.00 6.40 -6.14
C TYR A 212 -33.22 5.85 -4.95
N ALA A 213 -33.72 4.79 -4.33
CA ALA A 213 -33.07 4.17 -3.18
C ALA A 213 -31.67 3.67 -3.52
N ASP A 214 -31.49 3.03 -4.67
CA ASP A 214 -30.20 2.56 -5.15
C ASP A 214 -29.23 3.72 -5.36
N ASN A 215 -29.65 4.79 -6.02
CA ASN A 215 -28.84 5.99 -6.26
C ASN A 215 -28.54 6.74 -4.95
N TYR A 216 -29.50 6.81 -4.02
CA TYR A 216 -29.31 7.38 -2.69
C TYR A 216 -28.20 6.68 -1.93
N VAL A 217 -28.29 5.37 -1.80
CA VAL A 217 -27.30 4.54 -1.11
C VAL A 217 -25.93 4.64 -1.81
N HIS A 218 -25.94 4.56 -3.16
CA HIS A 218 -24.71 4.65 -3.95
C HIS A 218 -24.00 5.99 -3.78
N SER A 219 -24.74 7.10 -3.68
CA SER A 219 -24.18 8.44 -3.47
C SER A 219 -23.41 8.53 -2.15
N TYR A 220 -23.98 8.05 -1.04
CA TYR A 220 -23.32 8.06 0.28
C TYR A 220 -22.21 7.01 0.38
N TRP A 221 -22.39 5.86 -0.27
CA TRP A 221 -21.34 4.86 -0.35
C TRP A 221 -20.10 5.40 -1.04
N ASN A 222 -20.27 6.04 -2.20
CA ASN A 222 -19.18 6.65 -2.93
C ASN A 222 -18.57 7.83 -2.18
N TYR A 223 -19.41 8.68 -1.59
CA TYR A 223 -18.95 9.83 -0.81
C TYR A 223 -17.94 9.41 0.26
N PHE A 224 -18.25 8.41 1.04
CA PHE A 224 -17.38 7.99 2.14
C PHE A 224 -16.27 7.05 1.70
N SER A 225 -16.52 6.15 0.76
CA SER A 225 -15.50 5.22 0.27
C SER A 225 -14.38 5.90 -0.53
N GLN A 226 -14.67 7.04 -1.14
CA GLN A 226 -13.67 7.82 -1.87
C GLN A 226 -12.94 8.85 -0.99
N LEU A 227 -13.34 8.99 0.27
CA LEU A 227 -12.63 9.82 1.22
C LEU A 227 -11.25 9.23 1.50
N GLN A 228 -10.21 9.96 1.14
CA GLN A 228 -8.82 9.56 1.34
C GLN A 228 -8.05 10.63 2.09
N VAL A 229 -7.19 10.23 2.98
CA VAL A 229 -6.25 11.12 3.67
C VAL A 229 -5.07 11.40 2.74
N THR A 230 -4.74 12.68 2.57
CA THR A 230 -3.62 13.16 1.73
C THR A 230 -2.56 13.78 2.62
N LEU A 231 -1.44 13.09 2.82
CA LEU A 231 -0.34 13.55 3.66
C LEU A 231 0.96 13.58 2.85
N PRO A 232 1.33 14.72 2.26
CA PRO A 232 2.54 14.83 1.44
C PRO A 232 3.83 14.77 2.28
N THR A 233 3.79 15.18 3.55
CA THR A 233 4.96 15.29 4.43
C THR A 233 4.67 14.76 5.84
N SER A 234 5.74 14.54 6.63
CA SER A 234 5.59 14.19 8.05
C SER A 234 4.98 15.33 8.89
N TRP A 235 5.15 16.58 8.49
CA TRP A 235 4.54 17.74 9.12
C TRP A 235 3.01 17.70 9.02
N SER A 236 2.49 17.31 7.85
CA SER A 236 1.05 17.16 7.63
C SER A 236 0.41 16.10 8.55
N LEU A 237 1.19 15.20 9.13
CA LEU A 237 0.66 14.22 10.08
C LEU A 237 0.20 14.88 11.38
N ASN A 238 0.95 15.83 11.93
CA ASN A 238 0.52 16.56 13.13
C ASN A 238 -0.71 17.41 12.82
N THR A 239 -0.73 18.12 11.68
CA THR A 239 -1.91 18.89 11.25
C THR A 239 -3.16 18.01 11.11
N LEU A 240 -3.02 16.78 10.58
CA LEU A 240 -4.13 15.83 10.53
C LEU A 240 -4.57 15.37 11.91
N LEU A 241 -3.63 15.11 12.82
CA LEU A 241 -3.95 14.70 14.19
C LEU A 241 -4.63 15.84 14.98
N ASP A 242 -4.24 17.08 14.72
CA ASP A 242 -4.92 18.27 15.24
C ASP A 242 -6.34 18.38 14.66
N ASP A 243 -6.51 18.30 13.32
CA ASP A 243 -7.82 18.31 12.67
C ASP A 243 -8.78 17.27 13.27
N ILE A 244 -8.34 16.02 13.43
CA ILE A 244 -9.19 14.95 13.98
C ILE A 244 -9.73 15.28 15.38
N GLN A 245 -9.03 16.08 16.15
CA GLN A 245 -9.42 16.47 17.50
C GLN A 245 -10.33 17.71 17.53
N GLU A 246 -10.35 18.48 16.45
CA GLU A 246 -11.15 19.71 16.36
C GLU A 246 -12.64 19.42 16.11
N PRO A 247 -13.55 20.25 16.65
CA PRO A 247 -14.99 20.16 16.36
C PRO A 247 -15.33 20.42 14.88
N SER A 248 -14.44 21.11 14.16
CA SER A 248 -14.55 21.43 12.73
C SER A 248 -13.85 20.41 11.83
N SER A 249 -13.50 19.25 12.37
CA SER A 249 -12.79 18.19 11.62
C SER A 249 -13.52 17.79 10.34
N VAL A 250 -12.76 17.72 9.25
CA VAL A 250 -13.27 17.26 7.94
C VAL A 250 -13.80 15.82 8.03
N LEU A 251 -13.12 14.95 8.78
CA LEU A 251 -13.57 13.58 8.99
C LEU A 251 -14.87 13.53 9.80
N LEU A 252 -14.98 14.35 10.86
CA LEU A 252 -16.19 14.42 11.67
C LEU A 252 -17.37 14.93 10.85
N ASP A 253 -17.20 15.98 10.04
CA ASP A 253 -18.23 16.50 9.15
C ASP A 253 -18.70 15.46 8.14
N ALA A 254 -17.76 14.74 7.53
CA ALA A 254 -18.10 13.64 6.60
C ALA A 254 -18.90 12.52 7.29
N LEU A 255 -18.54 12.14 8.50
CA LEU A 255 -19.25 11.13 9.30
C LEU A 255 -20.66 11.60 9.69
N LEU A 256 -20.79 12.86 10.12
CA LEU A 256 -22.08 13.48 10.45
C LEU A 256 -22.98 13.58 9.22
N THR A 257 -22.41 13.94 8.08
CA THR A 257 -23.12 13.96 6.79
C THR A 257 -23.71 12.61 6.46
N VAL A 258 -22.90 11.55 6.52
CA VAL A 258 -23.37 10.18 6.28
C VAL A 258 -24.41 9.77 7.33
N LYS A 259 -24.13 9.95 8.63
CA LYS A 259 -25.06 9.57 9.71
C LYS A 259 -26.41 10.27 9.57
N THR A 260 -26.40 11.58 9.36
CA THR A 260 -27.63 12.38 9.31
C THR A 260 -28.52 11.96 8.14
N ASN A 261 -27.90 11.78 6.96
CA ASN A 261 -28.67 11.50 5.76
C ASN A 261 -29.00 10.02 5.57
N THR A 262 -28.25 9.10 6.17
CA THR A 262 -28.59 7.65 6.09
C THR A 262 -29.49 7.17 7.22
N SER A 263 -29.78 8.02 8.21
CA SER A 263 -30.74 7.74 9.29
C SER A 263 -32.14 8.23 8.89
N LEU A 264 -32.73 7.59 7.87
CA LEU A 264 -34.08 7.92 7.41
C LEU A 264 -35.15 7.19 8.25
N ASP A 265 -36.29 7.85 8.49
CA ASP A 265 -37.45 7.20 9.07
C ASP A 265 -38.30 6.56 7.95
N LEU A 266 -38.05 5.28 7.71
CA LEU A 266 -38.68 4.48 6.66
C LEU A 266 -39.86 3.65 7.17
N LYS A 267 -40.49 4.04 8.27
CA LYS A 267 -41.66 3.33 8.79
C LYS A 267 -42.82 3.42 7.79
N GLY A 268 -43.25 2.29 7.27
CA GLY A 268 -44.35 2.18 6.31
C GLY A 268 -44.54 0.73 5.85
N SER A 269 -45.66 0.44 5.26
CA SER A 269 -46.06 -0.93 4.84
C SER A 269 -45.59 -1.28 3.41
N SER A 270 -44.62 -0.59 2.85
CA SER A 270 -44.13 -0.86 1.50
C SER A 270 -42.88 -1.75 1.54
N LYS A 271 -42.92 -2.87 0.78
CA LYS A 271 -41.74 -3.76 0.62
C LYS A 271 -40.51 -3.04 0.09
N ILE A 272 -40.67 -1.92 -0.58
CA ILE A 272 -39.56 -1.14 -1.15
C ILE A 272 -38.91 -0.31 -0.07
N LEU A 273 -39.69 0.28 0.85
CA LEU A 273 -39.15 0.97 2.02
C LEU A 273 -38.37 0.00 2.92
N ASP A 274 -38.82 -1.24 3.05
CA ASP A 274 -38.08 -2.29 3.77
C ASP A 274 -36.76 -2.61 3.07
N SER A 275 -36.77 -2.75 1.73
CA SER A 275 -35.56 -2.96 0.94
C SER A 275 -34.60 -1.77 1.04
N PHE A 276 -35.11 -0.53 1.00
CA PHE A 276 -34.31 0.67 1.18
C PHE A 276 -33.69 0.73 2.58
N SER A 277 -34.46 0.41 3.61
CA SER A 277 -33.96 0.31 4.99
C SER A 277 -32.83 -0.72 5.09
N GLN A 278 -33.00 -1.88 4.46
CA GLN A 278 -31.95 -2.90 4.41
C GLN A 278 -30.68 -2.41 3.70
N GLN A 279 -30.82 -1.67 2.61
CA GLN A 279 -29.66 -1.09 1.93
C GLN A 279 -28.94 -0.03 2.78
N LEU A 280 -29.69 0.80 3.51
CA LEU A 280 -29.12 1.81 4.42
C LEU A 280 -28.42 1.17 5.63
N SER A 281 -28.74 -0.06 5.99
CA SER A 281 -28.04 -0.78 7.08
C SER A 281 -26.53 -0.98 6.81
N LYS A 282 -26.08 -0.86 5.57
CA LYS A 282 -24.65 -0.83 5.21
C LYS A 282 -23.87 0.28 5.91
N PHE A 283 -24.55 1.35 6.32
CA PHE A 283 -23.97 2.47 7.07
C PHE A 283 -24.12 2.31 8.59
N GLY A 284 -24.62 1.16 9.06
CA GLY A 284 -24.89 0.91 10.47
C GLY A 284 -23.69 1.11 11.39
N SER A 285 -22.50 0.77 10.92
CA SER A 285 -21.24 1.03 11.65
C SER A 285 -20.98 2.53 11.90
N ILE A 286 -21.17 3.37 10.89
CA ILE A 286 -21.02 4.82 11.01
C ILE A 286 -22.11 5.38 11.92
N GLN A 287 -23.35 4.92 11.77
CA GLN A 287 -24.47 5.34 12.64
C GLN A 287 -24.22 4.99 14.11
N GLN A 288 -23.64 3.82 14.40
CA GLN A 288 -23.26 3.40 15.75
C GLN A 288 -22.13 4.25 16.32
N ILE A 289 -21.05 4.48 15.56
CA ILE A 289 -19.93 5.33 15.96
C ILE A 289 -20.41 6.75 16.26
N MET A 290 -21.33 7.27 15.45
CA MET A 290 -21.89 8.61 15.54
C MET A 290 -23.19 8.67 16.37
N THR A 291 -23.43 7.70 17.26
CA THR A 291 -24.56 7.74 18.19
C THR A 291 -24.30 8.80 19.25
N GLU A 292 -25.18 9.80 19.28
CA GLU A 292 -25.11 10.89 20.25
C GLU A 292 -25.55 10.42 21.64
N LYS A 293 -24.75 10.76 22.67
CA LYS A 293 -25.09 10.58 24.08
C LYS A 293 -24.58 11.79 24.86
N SER A 294 -25.46 12.40 25.64
CA SER A 294 -25.11 13.55 26.51
C SER A 294 -24.44 14.73 25.79
N GLY A 295 -24.80 14.94 24.51
CA GLY A 295 -24.26 16.04 23.70
C GLY A 295 -22.91 15.78 23.03
N GLY A 296 -22.41 14.53 23.05
CA GLY A 296 -21.20 14.11 22.37
C GLY A 296 -21.35 12.78 21.64
N PHE A 297 -20.26 12.33 21.01
CA PHE A 297 -20.19 11.05 20.28
C PHE A 297 -19.17 10.13 20.97
N PRO A 298 -19.54 9.45 22.07
CA PRO A 298 -18.58 8.76 22.95
C PRO A 298 -17.78 7.68 22.23
N GLU A 299 -18.31 7.09 21.17
CA GLU A 299 -17.59 6.06 20.40
C GLU A 299 -16.57 6.69 19.44
N TYR A 300 -16.87 7.84 18.85
CA TYR A 300 -15.91 8.62 18.08
C TYR A 300 -14.82 9.26 18.97
N GLU A 301 -15.19 9.70 20.18
CA GLU A 301 -14.23 10.22 21.16
C GLU A 301 -13.15 9.20 21.57
N LYS A 302 -13.46 7.88 21.52
CA LYS A 302 -12.44 6.85 21.72
C LYS A 302 -11.39 6.87 20.60
N TYR A 303 -11.83 7.09 19.38
CA TYR A 303 -10.91 7.27 18.24
C TYR A 303 -10.06 8.52 18.40
N GLN A 304 -10.68 9.65 18.74
CA GLN A 304 -9.96 10.91 19.01
C GLN A 304 -8.92 10.73 20.12
N LYS A 305 -9.25 10.00 21.18
CA LYS A 305 -8.34 9.71 22.28
C LYS A 305 -7.14 8.89 21.81
N LEU A 306 -7.34 7.88 20.95
CA LEU A 306 -6.24 7.13 20.37
C LEU A 306 -5.32 8.02 19.51
N MET A 307 -5.90 8.93 18.74
CA MET A 307 -5.14 9.87 17.91
C MET A 307 -4.38 10.90 18.74
N SER A 308 -4.98 11.38 19.82
CA SER A 308 -4.32 12.27 20.79
C SER A 308 -3.15 11.57 21.51
N GLN A 309 -3.32 10.30 21.88
CA GLN A 309 -2.22 9.51 22.44
C GLN A 309 -1.09 9.30 21.42
N LEU A 310 -1.42 8.96 20.18
CA LEU A 310 -0.45 8.87 19.10
C LEU A 310 0.33 10.19 18.94
N GLN A 311 -0.35 11.32 18.91
CA GLN A 311 0.28 12.63 18.80
C GLN A 311 1.22 12.93 19.98
N ASN A 312 0.78 12.64 21.20
CA ASN A 312 1.61 12.80 22.39
C ASN A 312 2.88 11.95 22.33
N ASP A 313 2.77 10.69 21.88
CA ASP A 313 3.92 9.82 21.72
C ASP A 313 4.87 10.29 20.60
N LEU A 314 4.32 10.83 19.50
CA LEU A 314 5.13 11.40 18.43
C LEU A 314 5.90 12.65 18.87
N ASN A 315 5.34 13.42 19.77
CA ASN A 315 5.94 14.66 20.30
C ASN A 315 6.74 14.43 21.60
N SER A 316 6.79 13.20 22.10
CA SER A 316 7.49 12.87 23.35
C SER A 316 9.00 13.01 23.18
N THR A 317 9.63 13.68 24.14
CA THR A 317 11.09 13.76 24.27
C THR A 317 11.66 12.64 25.12
N GLU A 318 10.83 11.82 25.76
CA GLU A 318 11.26 10.75 26.64
C GLU A 318 11.94 9.61 25.89
N ALA A 319 13.02 9.11 26.48
CA ALA A 319 13.70 7.93 25.95
C ALA A 319 12.80 6.69 26.08
N TYR A 320 12.63 5.96 24.99
CA TYR A 320 11.87 4.70 25.00
C TYR A 320 12.50 3.70 25.96
N VAL A 321 11.70 3.18 26.87
CA VAL A 321 12.04 2.04 27.69
C VAL A 321 11.26 0.84 27.17
N PRO A 322 11.91 -0.18 26.58
CA PRO A 322 11.18 -1.36 26.09
C PRO A 322 10.53 -2.10 27.26
N VAL A 323 9.26 -2.42 27.10
CA VAL A 323 8.49 -3.17 28.11
C VAL A 323 8.86 -4.66 28.11
N LYS A 324 9.42 -5.18 27.02
CA LYS A 324 9.77 -6.62 26.85
C LYS A 324 11.14 -6.77 26.21
N THR A 325 12.01 -7.50 26.88
CA THR A 325 13.28 -8.10 26.47
C THR A 325 14.41 -7.16 26.02
N ASP A 326 15.65 -7.56 26.35
CA ASP A 326 16.92 -6.91 25.97
C ASP A 326 17.10 -6.73 24.44
N GLU A 327 16.37 -7.48 23.63
CA GLU A 327 16.47 -7.43 22.18
C GLU A 327 16.01 -6.08 21.60
N ASN A 328 15.01 -5.42 22.20
CA ASN A 328 14.56 -4.10 21.78
C ASN A 328 15.34 -2.94 22.44
N ALA A 329 16.15 -3.22 23.44
CA ALA A 329 16.98 -2.22 24.10
C ALA A 329 18.03 -1.61 23.18
N VAL A 330 18.34 -2.26 22.08
CA VAL A 330 19.38 -1.89 21.11
C VAL A 330 19.09 -0.58 20.40
N PHE A 331 17.84 -0.26 20.20
CA PHE A 331 17.48 1.04 19.61
C PHE A 331 17.31 2.16 20.65
N LYS A 332 17.71 1.93 21.91
CA LYS A 332 17.74 3.00 22.90
C LYS A 332 18.58 4.18 22.39
N GLY A 333 17.94 5.32 22.22
CA GLY A 333 18.58 6.52 21.69
C GLY A 333 18.72 6.61 20.15
N ALA A 334 18.54 5.50 19.42
CA ALA A 334 18.56 5.51 17.95
C ALA A 334 17.17 5.67 17.34
N LEU A 335 16.12 5.35 18.07
CA LEU A 335 14.72 5.56 17.65
C LEU A 335 14.20 6.89 18.18
N THR A 336 13.87 7.77 17.27
CA THR A 336 13.05 8.95 17.54
C THR A 336 11.63 8.52 17.96
N PRO A 337 10.83 9.42 18.51
CA PRO A 337 9.45 9.11 18.86
C PRO A 337 8.66 8.44 17.73
N ILE A 338 8.70 9.01 16.53
CA ILE A 338 8.02 8.42 15.36
C ILE A 338 8.61 7.08 14.95
N GLY A 339 9.92 6.91 15.07
CA GLY A 339 10.59 5.63 14.82
C GLY A 339 10.14 4.54 15.78
N ARG A 340 9.93 4.86 17.06
CA ARG A 340 9.41 3.92 18.07
C ARG A 340 8.00 3.43 17.75
N VAL A 341 7.11 4.37 17.44
CA VAL A 341 5.74 4.07 17.03
C VAL A 341 5.74 3.16 15.80
N ALA A 342 6.54 3.52 14.79
CA ALA A 342 6.67 2.75 13.56
C ALA A 342 7.22 1.34 13.80
N TRP A 343 8.20 1.20 14.69
CA TRP A 343 8.79 -0.09 15.06
C TRP A 343 7.77 -1.01 15.72
N ALA A 344 7.02 -0.51 16.72
CA ALA A 344 5.97 -1.28 17.37
C ALA A 344 4.91 -1.78 16.38
N ILE A 345 4.51 -0.93 15.41
CA ILE A 345 3.57 -1.31 14.36
C ILE A 345 4.18 -2.35 13.43
N GLN A 346 5.45 -2.20 13.07
CA GLN A 346 6.17 -3.11 12.16
C GLN A 346 6.34 -4.51 12.74
N MET A 347 6.67 -4.58 14.02
CA MET A 347 6.83 -5.84 14.75
C MET A 347 5.48 -6.47 15.16
N ASN A 348 4.37 -5.86 14.73
CA ASN A 348 3.01 -6.32 15.05
C ASN A 348 2.76 -6.48 16.56
N ASP A 349 3.31 -5.55 17.34
CA ASP A 349 3.13 -5.54 18.79
C ASP A 349 1.65 -5.35 19.14
N ASP A 350 1.12 -6.14 20.06
CA ASP A 350 -0.28 -6.09 20.51
C ASP A 350 -0.65 -4.73 21.10
N SER A 351 0.33 -4.01 21.68
CA SER A 351 0.16 -2.66 22.22
C SER A 351 0.25 -1.55 21.16
N SER A 352 0.51 -1.89 19.89
CA SER A 352 0.66 -0.89 18.82
C SER A 352 -0.66 -0.19 18.49
N TYR A 353 -0.56 1.07 18.07
CA TYR A 353 -1.71 1.86 17.60
C TYR A 353 -2.47 1.18 16.46
N LEU A 354 -1.79 0.41 15.61
CA LEU A 354 -2.44 -0.32 14.54
C LEU A 354 -3.36 -1.41 15.06
N GLN A 355 -2.94 -2.16 16.10
CA GLN A 355 -3.79 -3.19 16.70
C GLN A 355 -4.94 -2.58 17.49
N ALA A 356 -4.70 -1.52 18.25
CA ALA A 356 -5.76 -0.78 18.94
C ALA A 356 -6.81 -0.27 17.95
N MET A 357 -6.38 0.30 16.82
CA MET A 357 -7.28 0.82 15.78
C MET A 357 -8.06 -0.31 15.09
N LYS A 358 -7.40 -1.41 14.73
CA LYS A 358 -8.10 -2.58 14.15
C LYS A 358 -9.15 -3.12 15.10
N GLY A 359 -8.83 -3.25 16.39
CA GLY A 359 -9.79 -3.68 17.42
C GLY A 359 -10.98 -2.73 17.51
N TRP A 360 -10.76 -1.42 17.51
CA TRP A 360 -11.83 -0.44 17.51
C TRP A 360 -12.73 -0.57 16.27
N LEU A 361 -12.16 -0.66 15.07
CA LEU A 361 -12.93 -0.84 13.82
C LEU A 361 -13.72 -2.15 13.79
N GLN A 362 -13.16 -3.24 14.32
CA GLN A 362 -13.82 -4.54 14.41
C GLN A 362 -15.02 -4.52 15.36
N ASN A 363 -14.93 -3.80 16.48
CA ASN A 363 -16.03 -3.67 17.45
C ASN A 363 -17.30 -3.08 16.82
N TYR A 364 -17.16 -2.26 15.76
CA TYR A 364 -18.29 -1.65 15.04
C TYR A 364 -18.55 -2.31 13.68
N ASN A 365 -17.84 -3.39 13.34
CA ASN A 365 -17.94 -4.05 12.04
C ASN A 365 -17.81 -3.07 10.86
N VAL A 366 -16.87 -2.12 10.94
CA VAL A 366 -16.66 -1.12 9.88
C VAL A 366 -16.23 -1.81 8.59
N PRO A 367 -16.96 -1.64 7.47
CA PRO A 367 -16.59 -2.24 6.19
C PRO A 367 -15.16 -1.86 5.77
N PRO A 368 -14.38 -2.77 5.16
CA PRO A 368 -12.99 -2.49 4.76
C PRO A 368 -12.82 -1.21 3.93
N VAL A 369 -13.79 -0.93 3.04
CA VAL A 369 -13.78 0.27 2.18
C VAL A 369 -13.94 1.57 2.96
N PHE A 370 -14.48 1.53 4.17
CA PHE A 370 -14.63 2.69 5.05
C PHE A 370 -13.52 2.84 6.09
N GLN A 371 -12.58 1.90 6.17
CA GLN A 371 -11.53 1.91 7.20
C GLN A 371 -10.37 2.85 6.88
N GLN A 372 -10.20 3.22 5.60
CA GLN A 372 -9.04 3.98 5.15
C GLN A 372 -8.84 5.29 5.92
N PRO A 373 -9.82 6.20 6.05
CA PRO A 373 -9.60 7.47 6.71
C PRO A 373 -9.24 7.33 8.21
N PHE A 374 -9.68 6.26 8.86
CA PHE A 374 -9.34 5.98 10.26
C PHE A 374 -7.94 5.37 10.43
N LEU A 375 -7.53 4.50 9.52
CA LEU A 375 -6.25 3.79 9.60
C LEU A 375 -5.08 4.61 9.06
N GLU A 376 -5.34 5.55 8.18
CA GLU A 376 -4.27 6.26 7.47
C GLU A 376 -3.34 7.05 8.39
N PRO A 377 -3.79 7.75 9.45
CA PRO A 377 -2.88 8.42 10.37
C PRO A 377 -1.82 7.47 10.95
N VAL A 378 -2.26 6.29 11.39
CA VAL A 378 -1.36 5.26 11.94
C VAL A 378 -0.44 4.66 10.88
N LYS A 379 -0.96 4.40 9.66
CA LYS A 379 -0.16 3.92 8.54
C LYS A 379 0.90 4.93 8.11
N ARG A 380 0.57 6.22 8.12
CA ARG A 380 1.52 7.30 7.79
C ARG A 380 2.57 7.47 8.87
N ALA A 381 2.19 7.41 10.15
CA ALA A 381 3.16 7.40 11.25
C ALA A 381 4.17 6.25 11.07
N ARG A 382 3.69 5.04 10.73
CA ARG A 382 4.57 3.91 10.40
C ARG A 382 5.47 4.22 9.20
N GLN A 383 4.93 4.73 8.11
CA GLN A 383 5.69 5.00 6.88
C GLN A 383 6.81 6.00 7.12
N PHE A 384 6.50 7.13 7.77
CA PHE A 384 7.49 8.16 8.07
C PHE A 384 8.54 7.66 9.08
N GLY A 385 8.10 6.94 10.11
CA GLY A 385 9.01 6.37 11.11
C GLY A 385 9.93 5.29 10.54
N ILE A 386 9.44 4.42 9.66
CA ILE A 386 10.29 3.44 8.95
C ILE A 386 11.32 4.14 8.05
N ALA A 387 10.95 5.22 7.36
CA ALA A 387 11.88 6.00 6.56
C ALA A 387 13.00 6.62 7.44
N GLU A 388 12.67 7.04 8.65
CA GLU A 388 13.64 7.56 9.62
C GLU A 388 14.53 6.44 10.18
N ILE A 389 13.96 5.30 10.56
CA ILE A 389 14.72 4.11 10.98
C ILE A 389 15.74 3.73 9.89
N ASN A 390 15.33 3.71 8.62
CA ASN A 390 16.23 3.42 7.50
C ASN A 390 17.39 4.42 7.40
N ARG A 391 17.14 5.71 7.59
CA ARG A 391 18.20 6.71 7.62
C ARG A 391 19.16 6.46 8.77
N ASN A 392 18.65 6.18 9.96
CA ASN A 392 19.44 5.92 11.16
C ASN A 392 20.28 4.65 11.03
N ILE A 393 19.72 3.54 10.51
CA ILE A 393 20.46 2.31 10.22
C ILE A 393 21.62 2.58 9.25
N ASN A 394 21.35 3.33 8.19
CA ASN A 394 22.40 3.68 7.22
C ASN A 394 23.50 4.54 7.85
N ALA A 395 23.15 5.51 8.67
CA ALA A 395 24.11 6.36 9.39
C ALA A 395 24.96 5.53 10.37
N ILE A 396 24.32 4.69 11.20
CA ILE A 396 24.99 3.81 12.17
C ILE A 396 25.93 2.84 11.45
N TRP A 397 25.47 2.20 10.38
CA TRP A 397 26.30 1.28 9.62
C TRP A 397 27.49 1.99 8.97
N THR A 398 27.28 3.18 8.41
CA THR A 398 28.35 3.98 7.81
C THR A 398 29.39 4.36 8.86
N ASP A 399 28.98 4.71 10.07
CA ASP A 399 29.91 5.01 11.15
C ASP A 399 30.67 3.76 11.61
N ILE A 400 29.97 2.67 11.93
CA ILE A 400 30.61 1.41 12.36
C ILE A 400 31.58 0.90 11.30
N TRP A 401 31.15 0.82 10.06
CA TRP A 401 31.95 0.30 8.97
C TRP A 401 33.02 1.29 8.52
N GLY A 402 32.64 2.54 8.25
CA GLY A 402 33.54 3.56 7.70
C GLY A 402 34.64 3.98 8.67
N SER A 403 34.30 4.17 9.94
CA SER A 403 35.26 4.66 10.93
C SER A 403 36.15 3.56 11.51
N ASN A 404 35.66 2.30 11.57
CA ASN A 404 36.41 1.25 12.27
C ASN A 404 36.90 0.12 11.35
N VAL A 405 36.12 -0.32 10.38
CA VAL A 405 36.48 -1.48 9.55
C VAL A 405 37.15 -1.06 8.25
N SER A 406 36.58 -0.10 7.53
CA SER A 406 37.05 0.31 6.21
C SER A 406 38.54 0.72 6.19
N PRO A 407 39.07 1.46 7.19
CA PRO A 407 40.48 1.83 7.21
C PRO A 407 41.46 0.66 7.28
N LEU A 408 41.00 -0.52 7.80
CA LEU A 408 41.83 -1.71 7.85
C LEU A 408 41.91 -2.44 6.50
N LEU A 409 40.88 -2.28 5.64
CA LEU A 409 40.80 -3.04 4.40
C LEU A 409 41.91 -2.66 3.39
N ASP A 410 42.47 -1.48 3.50
CA ASP A 410 43.60 -1.01 2.68
C ASP A 410 44.95 -1.40 3.25
N GLN A 411 44.98 -2.04 4.42
CA GLN A 411 46.19 -2.45 5.12
C GLN A 411 46.38 -3.98 5.00
N PHE A 412 47.66 -4.41 5.09
CA PHE A 412 48.00 -5.83 5.12
C PHE A 412 47.62 -6.45 6.48
N PRO A 413 47.00 -7.64 6.58
CA PRO A 413 46.83 -8.64 5.54
C PRO A 413 45.49 -8.58 4.78
N PHE A 414 44.64 -7.58 5.02
CA PHE A 414 43.36 -7.42 4.28
C PHE A 414 43.63 -7.08 2.80
N SER A 415 44.56 -6.17 2.54
CA SER A 415 45.03 -5.85 1.20
C SER A 415 46.40 -6.50 0.94
N ILE A 416 46.42 -7.42 -0.04
CA ILE A 416 47.65 -8.14 -0.40
C ILE A 416 48.76 -7.21 -0.94
N ASN A 417 48.38 -6.08 -1.52
CA ASN A 417 49.32 -5.14 -2.16
C ASN A 417 49.83 -4.06 -1.23
N ALA A 418 49.38 -4.02 0.02
CA ALA A 418 49.83 -3.01 0.97
C ALA A 418 51.31 -3.19 1.35
N GLY A 419 52.00 -2.07 1.48
CA GLY A 419 53.43 -2.02 1.90
C GLY A 419 53.62 -2.42 3.37
N LEU A 420 54.89 -2.51 3.80
CA LEU A 420 55.22 -2.81 5.20
C LEU A 420 54.83 -1.68 6.16
N ASP A 421 54.74 -0.47 5.66
CA ASP A 421 54.31 0.73 6.37
C ASP A 421 52.78 0.74 6.64
N LYS A 422 52.05 -0.13 5.97
CA LYS A 422 50.58 -0.23 6.06
C LYS A 422 50.15 -1.60 6.53
N GLU A 423 50.44 -1.93 7.76
CA GLU A 423 50.05 -3.20 8.37
C GLU A 423 49.09 -3.00 9.55
N VAL A 424 48.09 -3.83 9.60
CA VAL A 424 47.20 -3.92 10.76
C VAL A 424 47.94 -4.64 11.90
N THR A 425 47.95 -4.06 13.10
CA THR A 425 48.46 -4.76 14.29
C THR A 425 47.47 -5.79 14.79
N GLN A 426 47.97 -6.82 15.47
CA GLN A 426 47.13 -7.82 16.12
C GLN A 426 46.18 -7.18 17.14
N ASP A 427 46.64 -6.15 17.87
CA ASP A 427 45.81 -5.37 18.80
C ASP A 427 44.64 -4.67 18.09
N SER A 428 44.88 -4.15 16.90
CA SER A 428 43.79 -3.53 16.10
C SER A 428 42.73 -4.57 15.69
N ILE A 429 43.15 -5.77 15.31
CA ILE A 429 42.25 -6.87 15.02
C ILE A 429 41.43 -7.22 16.26
N TYR A 430 42.08 -7.38 17.42
CA TYR A 430 41.43 -7.66 18.69
C TYR A 430 40.41 -6.57 19.05
N ARG A 431 40.85 -5.32 19.06
CA ARG A 431 40.05 -4.16 19.44
C ARG A 431 38.79 -4.01 18.60
N ILE A 432 38.81 -4.40 17.32
CA ILE A 432 37.68 -4.21 16.43
C ILE A 432 36.79 -5.46 16.35
N PHE A 433 37.39 -6.64 16.18
CA PHE A 433 36.64 -7.86 15.83
C PHE A 433 36.45 -8.87 16.97
N HIS A 434 37.00 -8.61 18.17
CA HIS A 434 36.80 -9.55 19.29
C HIS A 434 35.31 -9.75 19.61
N PRO A 435 34.80 -11.00 19.74
CA PRO A 435 33.36 -11.30 19.79
C PRO A 435 32.61 -10.65 20.97
N THR A 436 33.27 -10.42 22.09
CA THR A 436 32.66 -9.87 23.32
C THR A 436 33.16 -8.46 23.67
N LYS A 437 34.38 -8.08 23.26
CA LYS A 437 35.01 -6.80 23.61
C LYS A 437 35.25 -5.90 22.41
N GLY A 438 35.09 -6.42 21.20
CA GLY A 438 35.37 -5.67 19.96
C GLY A 438 34.36 -4.56 19.71
N ILE A 439 34.86 -3.44 19.20
CA ILE A 439 34.04 -2.26 18.87
C ILE A 439 32.93 -2.62 17.90
N PHE A 440 33.23 -3.41 16.87
CA PHE A 440 32.23 -3.81 15.87
C PHE A 440 31.06 -4.56 16.50
N TRP A 441 31.34 -5.62 17.26
CA TRP A 441 30.27 -6.46 17.84
C TRP A 441 29.50 -5.74 18.94
N ASN A 442 30.14 -4.87 19.71
CA ASN A 442 29.45 -4.06 20.71
C ASN A 442 28.51 -3.06 20.04
N ALA A 443 28.98 -2.34 19.02
CA ALA A 443 28.14 -1.42 18.26
C ALA A 443 27.02 -2.16 17.50
N TYR A 444 27.32 -3.30 16.89
CA TYR A 444 26.34 -4.14 16.25
C TYR A 444 25.24 -4.59 17.23
N LYS A 445 25.62 -5.15 18.38
CA LYS A 445 24.68 -5.58 19.42
C LYS A 445 23.86 -4.41 19.97
N GLN A 446 24.48 -3.26 20.12
CA GLN A 446 23.82 -2.07 20.64
C GLN A 446 22.81 -1.46 19.66
N TYR A 447 23.05 -1.51 18.36
CA TYR A 447 22.27 -0.72 17.39
C TYR A 447 21.61 -1.53 16.26
N LEU A 448 22.10 -2.71 15.92
CA LEU A 448 21.69 -3.43 14.72
C LEU A 448 21.22 -4.86 14.95
N ALA A 449 21.46 -5.46 16.13
CA ALA A 449 21.10 -6.85 16.38
C ALA A 449 19.62 -7.17 16.18
N PRO A 450 18.64 -6.29 16.50
CA PRO A 450 17.23 -6.59 16.33
C PRO A 450 16.77 -6.73 14.89
N ILE A 451 17.51 -6.18 13.91
CA ILE A 451 17.12 -6.23 12.50
C ILE A 451 17.52 -7.51 11.80
N SER A 452 18.38 -8.32 12.40
CA SER A 452 18.89 -9.55 11.79
C SER A 452 18.90 -10.71 12.78
N GLU A 453 18.95 -11.91 12.25
CA GLU A 453 19.06 -13.15 13.02
C GLU A 453 20.17 -14.04 12.45
N TYR A 454 20.82 -14.80 13.33
CA TYR A 454 21.84 -15.77 12.94
C TYR A 454 21.25 -17.16 12.93
N SER A 455 21.14 -17.77 11.76
CA SER A 455 20.61 -19.10 11.58
C SER A 455 21.38 -19.84 10.50
N ASN A 456 21.53 -21.16 10.63
CA ASN A 456 22.24 -22.00 9.67
C ASN A 456 23.66 -21.51 9.29
N GLY A 457 24.36 -20.89 10.23
CA GLY A 457 25.71 -20.38 10.00
C GLY A 457 25.79 -19.05 9.24
N MET A 458 24.67 -18.36 9.05
CA MET A 458 24.60 -17.10 8.34
C MET A 458 23.66 -16.10 9.02
N TRP A 459 23.99 -14.82 8.87
CA TRP A 459 23.13 -13.71 9.22
C TRP A 459 22.12 -13.44 8.11
N THR A 460 20.86 -13.28 8.46
CA THR A 460 19.75 -12.90 7.56
C THR A 460 18.97 -11.74 8.18
N ILE A 461 18.23 -10.99 7.38
CA ILE A 461 17.27 -10.02 7.90
C ILE A 461 16.06 -10.77 8.46
N ARG A 462 15.49 -10.29 9.55
CA ARG A 462 14.27 -10.86 10.12
C ARG A 462 13.13 -10.78 9.10
N PRO A 463 12.30 -11.84 8.93
CA PRO A 463 11.25 -11.88 7.91
C PRO A 463 10.26 -10.71 8.00
N GLU A 464 9.92 -10.27 9.23
CA GLU A 464 8.98 -9.18 9.48
C GLU A 464 9.48 -7.83 8.94
N LEU A 465 10.80 -7.71 8.74
CA LEU A 465 11.47 -6.48 8.33
C LEU A 465 11.88 -6.46 6.86
N TYR A 466 11.81 -7.61 6.17
CA TYR A 466 12.40 -7.81 4.84
C TYR A 466 11.94 -6.77 3.81
N ASP A 467 10.61 -6.53 3.76
CA ASP A 467 10.01 -5.61 2.78
C ASP A 467 10.00 -4.14 3.24
N SER A 468 10.37 -3.89 4.49
CA SER A 468 10.21 -2.57 5.11
C SER A 468 11.51 -1.83 5.30
N LEU A 469 12.63 -2.56 5.49
CA LEU A 469 13.93 -1.96 5.71
C LEU A 469 14.76 -1.94 4.43
N ASN A 470 15.31 -0.77 4.12
CA ASN A 470 16.26 -0.57 3.04
C ASN A 470 17.69 -0.65 3.57
N MET A 471 18.23 -1.87 3.55
CA MET A 471 19.55 -2.14 4.12
C MET A 471 20.68 -1.52 3.29
N PRO A 472 21.79 -1.07 3.94
CA PRO A 472 22.98 -0.63 3.24
C PRO A 472 23.50 -1.67 2.26
N LYS A 473 24.02 -1.21 1.14
CA LYS A 473 24.61 -2.10 0.12
C LYS A 473 25.64 -3.05 0.74
N ASN A 474 25.52 -4.32 0.44
CA ASN A 474 26.40 -5.38 0.94
C ASN A 474 26.38 -5.61 2.47
N PHE A 475 25.39 -5.07 3.20
CA PHE A 475 25.29 -5.23 4.66
C PHE A 475 25.45 -6.69 5.11
N LEU A 476 24.60 -7.58 4.63
CA LEU A 476 24.64 -8.99 5.02
C LEU A 476 25.92 -9.69 4.59
N ASN A 477 26.43 -9.39 3.40
CA ASN A 477 27.69 -9.97 2.93
C ASN A 477 28.87 -9.58 3.82
N ARG A 478 28.93 -8.32 4.24
CA ARG A 478 29.96 -7.78 5.13
C ARG A 478 29.81 -8.32 6.55
N LEU A 479 28.58 -8.37 7.06
CA LEU A 479 28.30 -8.94 8.38
C LEU A 479 28.70 -10.42 8.46
N ASN A 480 28.35 -11.22 7.44
CA ASN A 480 28.74 -12.62 7.36
C ASN A 480 30.26 -12.79 7.20
N ALA A 481 30.94 -11.89 6.48
CA ALA A 481 32.38 -11.94 6.34
C ALA A 481 33.09 -11.64 7.68
N ILE A 482 32.57 -10.66 8.46
CA ILE A 482 33.08 -10.38 9.82
C ILE A 482 32.80 -11.55 10.75
N GLN A 483 31.61 -12.14 10.68
CA GLN A 483 31.28 -13.34 11.46
C GLN A 483 32.28 -14.48 11.18
N ASN A 484 32.56 -14.74 9.91
CA ASN A 484 33.53 -15.77 9.52
C ASN A 484 34.95 -15.45 10.01
N LEU A 485 35.38 -14.19 9.91
CA LEU A 485 36.66 -13.73 10.46
C LEU A 485 36.69 -13.97 11.97
N THR A 486 35.68 -13.49 12.70
CA THR A 486 35.59 -13.60 14.15
C THR A 486 35.59 -15.07 14.59
N SER A 487 34.75 -15.91 14.02
CA SER A 487 34.65 -17.34 14.41
C SER A 487 35.90 -18.14 14.05
N THR A 488 36.69 -17.67 13.10
CA THR A 488 37.97 -18.27 12.74
C THR A 488 39.07 -17.89 13.74
N LEU A 489 39.09 -16.64 14.20
CA LEU A 489 40.15 -16.12 15.09
C LEU A 489 39.89 -16.37 16.57
N TRP A 490 38.62 -16.52 16.98
CA TRP A 490 38.23 -16.77 18.38
C TRP A 490 37.21 -17.90 18.50
N ASN A 491 37.13 -18.48 19.68
CA ASN A 491 36.01 -19.33 20.08
C ASN A 491 34.83 -18.46 20.60
N GLU A 492 33.73 -19.11 20.98
CA GLU A 492 32.54 -18.42 21.50
C GLU A 492 32.80 -17.67 22.82
N GLU A 493 33.76 -18.11 23.61
CA GLU A 493 34.17 -17.47 24.86
C GLU A 493 35.13 -16.29 24.66
N GLY A 494 35.55 -16.06 23.39
CA GLY A 494 36.51 -15.00 23.04
C GLY A 494 37.97 -15.38 23.24
N VAL A 495 38.27 -16.66 23.41
CA VAL A 495 39.65 -17.13 23.46
C VAL A 495 40.22 -17.28 22.07
N GLN A 496 41.42 -16.78 21.83
CA GLN A 496 42.10 -16.85 20.55
C GLN A 496 42.31 -18.28 20.08
N LYS A 497 42.04 -18.53 18.81
CA LYS A 497 42.24 -19.82 18.13
C LYS A 497 43.39 -19.69 17.14
N PRO A 498 44.34 -20.61 17.10
CA PRO A 498 45.36 -20.64 16.07
C PRO A 498 44.72 -20.88 14.69
N LEU A 499 45.18 -20.21 13.67
CA LEU A 499 44.83 -20.48 12.29
C LEU A 499 45.41 -21.83 11.86
N ALA A 500 44.55 -22.80 11.63
CA ALA A 500 44.95 -24.11 11.16
C ALA A 500 44.77 -24.20 9.64
N PHE A 501 45.79 -24.62 8.92
CA PHE A 501 45.75 -24.83 7.48
C PHE A 501 46.56 -26.05 7.08
N LYS A 502 46.16 -26.68 5.98
CA LYS A 502 46.87 -27.82 5.42
C LYS A 502 47.85 -27.36 4.34
N VAL A 503 49.05 -27.88 4.44
CA VAL A 503 50.15 -27.63 3.52
C VAL A 503 50.89 -28.91 3.23
N LYS A 504 51.39 -29.05 2.01
CA LYS A 504 52.35 -30.10 1.64
C LYS A 504 53.51 -29.48 0.86
N SER A 505 54.68 -30.05 0.99
CA SER A 505 55.83 -29.65 0.14
C SER A 505 55.57 -30.05 -1.32
N GLY A 506 56.19 -29.35 -2.24
CA GLY A 506 56.49 -29.89 -3.57
C GLY A 506 57.55 -31.00 -3.52
N LEU A 507 57.90 -31.52 -4.67
CA LEU A 507 59.08 -32.40 -4.79
C LEU A 507 60.34 -31.59 -4.49
N LEU A 508 61.32 -32.22 -3.86
CA LEU A 508 62.63 -31.57 -3.65
C LEU A 508 63.27 -31.25 -5.01
N PRO A 509 63.70 -29.99 -5.20
CA PRO A 509 64.35 -29.60 -6.44
C PRO A 509 65.75 -30.22 -6.52
N THR A 510 66.21 -30.42 -7.74
CA THR A 510 67.56 -30.97 -8.00
C THR A 510 68.30 -30.10 -9.00
N PHE A 511 69.62 -29.99 -8.81
CA PHE A 511 70.47 -29.35 -9.80
C PHE A 511 70.55 -30.18 -11.07
N ASN A 512 70.77 -29.51 -12.19
CA ASN A 512 71.06 -30.21 -13.43
C ASN A 512 72.47 -30.80 -13.39
N SER A 513 72.59 -32.11 -13.25
CA SER A 513 73.87 -32.80 -13.14
C SER A 513 74.79 -32.66 -14.35
N LYS A 514 74.23 -32.26 -15.50
CA LYS A 514 75.04 -31.96 -16.71
C LYS A 514 75.75 -30.61 -16.60
N GLN A 515 75.17 -29.68 -15.82
CA GLN A 515 75.74 -28.33 -15.65
C GLN A 515 76.62 -28.22 -14.39
N ILE A 516 76.26 -28.98 -13.36
CA ILE A 516 77.04 -29.04 -12.11
C ILE A 516 77.35 -30.52 -11.80
N PRO A 517 78.50 -31.05 -12.26
CA PRO A 517 78.94 -32.37 -11.80
C PRO A 517 79.18 -32.34 -10.30
N ASN A 518 78.72 -33.37 -9.57
CA ASN A 518 78.79 -33.46 -8.10
C ASN A 518 77.99 -32.39 -7.35
N ALA A 519 76.86 -31.97 -7.93
CA ALA A 519 75.98 -31.00 -7.27
C ALA A 519 75.54 -31.49 -5.88
N PRO A 520 75.43 -30.62 -4.90
CA PRO A 520 74.90 -30.98 -3.60
C PRO A 520 73.43 -31.42 -3.73
N ILE A 521 73.05 -32.40 -2.93
CA ILE A 521 71.70 -32.94 -2.93
C ILE A 521 70.84 -32.17 -1.90
N VAL A 522 69.68 -31.68 -2.31
CA VAL A 522 68.69 -31.16 -1.38
C VAL A 522 68.14 -32.30 -0.54
N SER A 523 68.33 -32.28 0.77
CA SER A 523 67.88 -33.31 1.72
C SER A 523 66.54 -32.99 2.36
N LEU A 524 66.25 -31.72 2.54
CA LEU A 524 65.08 -31.22 3.23
C LEU A 524 64.67 -29.85 2.67
N SER A 525 63.38 -29.63 2.51
CA SER A 525 62.79 -28.32 2.39
C SER A 525 61.90 -28.04 3.62
N TYR A 526 61.84 -26.81 4.04
CA TYR A 526 61.01 -26.42 5.18
C TYR A 526 60.34 -25.09 4.99
N LEU A 527 59.12 -24.99 5.56
CA LEU A 527 58.39 -23.74 5.80
C LEU A 527 58.11 -23.68 7.31
N ARG A 528 58.56 -22.61 7.96
CA ARG A 528 58.48 -22.46 9.43
C ARG A 528 57.89 -21.10 9.79
N GLU A 529 57.14 -21.06 10.89
CA GLU A 529 56.79 -19.85 11.60
C GLU A 529 56.68 -20.16 13.10
N GLY A 530 57.50 -19.52 13.91
CA GLY A 530 57.63 -19.83 15.32
C GLY A 530 57.91 -21.31 15.54
N SER A 531 57.02 -22.00 16.28
CA SER A 531 57.09 -23.44 16.54
C SER A 531 56.44 -24.29 15.43
N ALA A 532 55.67 -23.67 14.53
CA ALA A 532 54.98 -24.41 13.47
C ALA A 532 55.90 -24.66 12.27
N SER A 533 55.89 -25.87 11.73
CA SER A 533 56.67 -26.20 10.54
C SER A 533 55.97 -27.19 9.62
N ALA A 534 56.21 -27.04 8.33
CA ALA A 534 55.94 -28.05 7.33
C ALA A 534 57.23 -28.46 6.65
N LEU A 535 57.46 -29.75 6.53
CA LEU A 535 58.73 -30.32 6.04
C LEU A 535 58.50 -31.13 4.77
N GLY A 536 59.45 -31.02 3.84
CA GLY A 536 59.49 -31.82 2.62
C GLY A 536 60.80 -32.65 2.57
N PHE A 537 60.67 -33.95 2.40
CA PHE A 537 61.76 -34.89 2.31
C PHE A 537 61.74 -35.53 0.92
N ASN A 538 62.81 -36.29 0.58
CA ASN A 538 62.87 -37.07 -0.65
C ASN A 538 61.93 -38.29 -0.62
N GLN A 539 60.63 -38.01 -0.48
CA GLN A 539 59.56 -38.99 -0.48
C GLN A 539 58.29 -38.32 -1.07
N MET A 540 57.25 -39.11 -1.32
CA MET A 540 55.97 -38.52 -1.76
C MET A 540 55.44 -37.49 -0.75
N PRO A 541 55.16 -36.27 -1.21
CA PRO A 541 54.67 -35.22 -0.35
C PRO A 541 53.31 -35.58 0.26
N THR A 542 53.17 -35.41 1.58
CA THR A 542 51.94 -35.65 2.34
C THR A 542 51.44 -34.35 2.91
N TRP A 543 50.10 -34.29 3.14
CA TRP A 543 49.48 -33.14 3.79
C TRP A 543 49.85 -33.08 5.28
N GLN A 544 50.35 -31.95 5.69
CA GLN A 544 50.71 -31.61 7.07
C GLN A 544 49.80 -30.45 7.54
N THR A 545 49.47 -30.40 8.81
CA THR A 545 48.70 -29.29 9.41
C THR A 545 49.64 -28.37 10.12
N MET A 546 49.68 -27.10 9.66
CA MET A 546 50.31 -26.00 10.40
C MET A 546 49.27 -25.25 11.22
N LYS A 547 49.67 -24.81 12.41
CA LYS A 547 48.90 -23.98 13.33
C LYS A 547 49.64 -22.68 13.59
N LEU A 548 49.09 -21.56 13.11
CA LEU A 548 49.66 -20.24 13.26
C LEU A 548 49.02 -19.52 14.46
N GLU A 549 49.79 -19.11 15.40
CA GLU A 549 49.39 -18.22 16.50
C GLU A 549 49.39 -16.77 16.00
N TRP A 550 48.34 -16.37 15.27
CA TRP A 550 48.22 -15.09 14.57
C TRP A 550 48.36 -13.86 15.50
N TRP A 551 48.24 -14.04 16.79
CA TRP A 551 48.39 -13.01 17.82
C TRP A 551 49.84 -12.81 18.28
N ALA A 552 50.78 -13.71 17.89
CA ALA A 552 52.18 -13.63 18.22
C ALA A 552 52.99 -13.14 17.02
N LYS A 553 53.92 -12.25 17.26
CA LYS A 553 54.91 -11.84 16.26
C LYS A 553 56.04 -12.87 16.25
N THR A 554 56.12 -13.67 15.21
CA THR A 554 57.14 -14.72 15.05
C THR A 554 57.80 -14.58 13.69
N ASP A 555 59.04 -15.05 13.55
CA ASP A 555 59.73 -15.09 12.28
C ASP A 555 59.18 -16.16 11.37
N ALA A 556 59.08 -15.87 10.09
CA ALA A 556 58.70 -16.84 9.07
C ALA A 556 59.88 -17.13 8.14
N GLN A 557 60.08 -18.40 7.88
CA GLN A 557 61.23 -18.87 7.08
C GLN A 557 60.77 -19.92 6.06
N VAL A 558 61.35 -19.86 4.87
CA VAL A 558 61.35 -20.93 3.88
C VAL A 558 62.79 -21.26 3.47
N GLY A 559 63.12 -22.51 3.51
CA GLY A 559 64.52 -22.85 3.26
C GLY A 559 64.71 -24.31 2.82
N MET A 560 65.97 -24.64 2.52
CA MET A 560 66.40 -25.97 2.20
C MET A 560 67.76 -26.29 2.82
N GLU A 561 67.95 -27.57 3.09
CA GLU A 561 69.22 -28.15 3.57
C GLU A 561 69.82 -29.01 2.49
N PHE A 562 71.13 -28.95 2.37
CA PHE A 562 71.92 -29.73 1.43
C PHE A 562 72.82 -30.75 2.11
N LEU A 563 73.05 -31.88 1.47
CA LEU A 563 74.08 -32.83 1.85
C LEU A 563 75.26 -32.67 0.87
N LYS A 564 76.45 -32.61 1.43
CA LYS A 564 77.70 -32.58 0.66
C LYS A 564 78.47 -33.88 0.94
N ASP A 565 78.88 -34.54 -0.13
CA ASP A 565 79.79 -35.70 -0.10
C ASP A 565 79.42 -36.84 0.86
N LYS A 566 78.12 -37.17 1.00
CA LYS A 566 77.56 -38.16 1.94
C LYS A 566 77.84 -37.90 3.42
N ASN A 567 78.54 -36.82 3.79
CA ASN A 567 78.66 -36.34 5.15
C ASN A 567 77.66 -35.23 5.40
N PRO A 568 77.02 -35.21 6.58
CA PRO A 568 76.01 -34.22 6.92
C PRO A 568 76.65 -32.85 7.26
N VAL A 569 77.39 -32.26 6.35
CA VAL A 569 77.72 -30.84 6.45
C VAL A 569 76.45 -30.12 5.96
N ARG A 570 75.63 -29.73 6.88
CA ARG A 570 74.40 -28.98 6.60
C ARG A 570 74.73 -27.59 6.10
N ALA A 571 74.64 -27.39 4.79
CA ALA A 571 74.56 -26.07 4.22
C ALA A 571 73.09 -25.66 4.15
N PHE A 572 72.78 -24.49 4.59
CA PHE A 572 71.43 -23.96 4.60
C PHE A 572 71.33 -22.79 3.64
N THR A 573 70.19 -22.65 3.03
CA THR A 573 69.76 -21.40 2.38
C THR A 573 68.31 -21.17 2.70
N ASP A 574 67.99 -19.95 3.09
CA ASP A 574 66.64 -19.58 3.46
C ASP A 574 66.31 -18.13 3.10
N ILE A 575 64.99 -17.86 3.08
CA ILE A 575 64.44 -16.52 3.13
C ILE A 575 63.71 -16.41 4.44
N THR A 576 64.09 -15.37 5.22
CA THR A 576 63.52 -15.09 6.52
C THR A 576 62.84 -13.73 6.51
N PHE A 577 61.62 -13.69 7.03
CA PHE A 577 60.86 -12.48 7.33
C PHE A 577 60.72 -12.34 8.83
N SER A 578 61.14 -11.19 9.37
CA SER A 578 61.13 -10.89 10.82
C SER A 578 60.58 -9.52 11.18
N ASP A 579 60.43 -8.63 10.22
CA ASP A 579 60.11 -7.23 10.44
C ASP A 579 58.64 -6.89 10.40
N SER A 580 57.79 -7.84 9.95
CA SER A 580 56.37 -7.68 9.83
C SER A 580 55.61 -8.23 11.03
N ASN A 581 54.44 -7.69 11.30
CA ASN A 581 53.48 -8.32 12.21
C ASN A 581 52.85 -9.60 11.60
N TRP A 582 53.02 -9.82 10.30
CA TRP A 582 52.42 -10.89 9.52
C TRP A 582 53.48 -11.61 8.66
N ASN A 583 54.57 -12.02 9.28
CA ASN A 583 55.73 -12.54 8.58
C ASN A 583 55.42 -13.70 7.64
N LEU A 584 54.64 -14.72 8.10
CA LEU A 584 54.22 -15.82 7.21
C LEU A 584 53.42 -15.32 6.02
N PHE A 585 52.46 -14.41 6.23
CA PHE A 585 51.64 -13.91 5.11
C PHE A 585 52.47 -13.06 4.13
N ARG A 586 53.49 -12.33 4.61
CA ARG A 586 54.45 -11.63 3.75
C ARG A 586 55.28 -12.61 2.94
N LEU A 587 55.80 -13.63 3.62
CA LEU A 587 56.56 -14.70 2.95
C LEU A 587 55.68 -15.38 1.88
N LEU A 588 54.44 -15.73 2.18
CA LEU A 588 53.51 -16.34 1.23
C LEU A 588 53.19 -15.39 0.07
N ARG A 589 53.02 -14.09 0.33
CA ARG A 589 52.81 -13.11 -0.74
C ARG A 589 53.94 -13.11 -1.75
N ASP A 590 55.16 -13.08 -1.25
CA ASP A 590 56.36 -13.02 -2.11
C ASP A 590 56.57 -14.33 -2.85
N GLY A 591 56.14 -15.47 -2.31
CA GLY A 591 56.21 -16.77 -2.94
C GLY A 591 55.02 -17.09 -3.86
N LEU A 592 54.06 -16.18 -4.03
CA LEU A 592 52.86 -16.44 -4.82
C LEU A 592 53.19 -16.71 -6.31
N TYR A 593 52.97 -17.91 -6.76
CA TYR A 593 53.24 -18.31 -8.13
C TYR A 593 52.18 -17.79 -9.10
N LYS A 594 52.50 -16.90 -9.99
CA LYS A 594 51.59 -16.27 -10.95
C LYS A 594 51.02 -17.21 -11.99
N GLY A 595 51.54 -18.46 -12.12
CA GLY A 595 51.03 -19.49 -13.01
C GLY A 595 49.95 -20.40 -12.41
N ASN A 596 49.48 -20.10 -11.20
CA ASN A 596 48.31 -20.73 -10.61
C ASN A 596 47.04 -20.27 -11.37
N ILE A 597 46.78 -20.90 -12.49
CA ILE A 597 45.42 -20.87 -13.05
C ILE A 597 44.58 -21.64 -12.04
N ALA A 598 43.62 -20.99 -11.45
CA ALA A 598 42.64 -21.65 -10.61
C ALA A 598 41.93 -22.71 -11.44
N ASP A 599 42.45 -23.93 -11.42
CA ASP A 599 41.75 -25.10 -11.91
C ASP A 599 40.49 -25.22 -11.03
N ARG A 600 39.31 -25.12 -11.63
CA ARG A 600 38.03 -25.24 -10.92
C ARG A 600 37.90 -26.57 -10.16
N ASN A 601 38.67 -27.56 -10.54
CA ASN A 601 38.67 -28.90 -9.96
C ASN A 601 39.75 -29.08 -8.85
N HIS A 602 40.74 -28.17 -8.75
CA HIS A 602 41.81 -28.26 -7.75
C HIS A 602 42.12 -26.87 -7.15
N PRO A 603 41.46 -26.50 -6.06
CA PRO A 603 41.58 -25.14 -5.47
C PRO A 603 42.90 -24.94 -4.70
N TYR A 604 43.90 -25.75 -4.94
CA TYR A 604 45.18 -25.67 -4.26
C TYR A 604 45.99 -24.45 -4.74
N ILE A 605 46.66 -23.79 -3.82
CA ILE A 605 47.52 -22.64 -4.11
C ILE A 605 48.97 -23.06 -3.93
N THR A 606 49.78 -22.93 -4.98
CA THR A 606 51.22 -23.18 -4.90
C THR A 606 51.98 -21.90 -4.64
N PHE A 607 52.84 -21.95 -3.67
CA PHE A 607 53.85 -20.93 -3.41
C PHE A 607 55.23 -21.44 -3.80
N ARG A 608 56.04 -20.60 -4.44
CA ARG A 608 57.33 -20.94 -4.99
C ARG A 608 58.37 -19.86 -4.66
N TRP A 609 59.49 -20.27 -4.12
CA TRP A 609 60.60 -19.39 -3.83
C TRP A 609 61.88 -19.89 -4.50
N PRO A 610 62.60 -19.03 -5.27
CA PRO A 610 63.89 -19.33 -5.81
C PRO A 610 64.96 -19.14 -4.71
N LEU A 611 65.60 -20.21 -4.33
CA LEU A 611 66.71 -20.19 -3.35
C LEU A 611 68.00 -20.67 -3.99
N ALA A 612 69.06 -19.93 -3.78
CA ALA A 612 70.38 -20.27 -4.35
C ALA A 612 71.30 -20.93 -3.31
N HIS A 613 72.00 -21.95 -3.69
CA HIS A 613 73.11 -22.49 -2.87
C HIS A 613 74.22 -21.44 -2.84
N PRO A 614 74.92 -21.22 -1.68
CA PRO A 614 75.99 -20.25 -1.60
C PRO A 614 77.10 -20.40 -2.63
N ASP A 615 77.45 -21.64 -2.96
CA ASP A 615 78.49 -21.95 -3.97
C ASP A 615 77.96 -21.88 -5.43
N PHE A 616 76.64 -21.81 -5.65
CA PHE A 616 75.98 -21.80 -6.96
C PHE A 616 74.93 -20.69 -7.05
N PRO A 617 75.26 -19.44 -6.81
CA PRO A 617 74.27 -18.35 -6.72
C PRO A 617 73.55 -18.04 -8.03
N GLN A 618 74.11 -18.43 -9.16
CA GLN A 618 73.51 -18.21 -10.50
C GLN A 618 72.47 -19.30 -10.91
N GLN A 619 72.32 -20.35 -10.10
CA GLN A 619 71.38 -21.45 -10.37
C GLN A 619 70.44 -21.67 -9.18
N PRO A 620 69.45 -20.77 -8.98
CA PRO A 620 68.51 -20.93 -7.88
C PRO A 620 67.63 -22.16 -8.13
N LEU A 621 67.34 -22.87 -7.06
CA LEU A 621 66.39 -23.98 -7.01
C LEU A 621 65.03 -23.47 -6.51
N ASN A 622 63.96 -23.88 -7.14
CA ASN A 622 62.60 -23.49 -6.74
C ASN A 622 62.08 -24.45 -5.67
N ILE A 623 61.83 -23.93 -4.50
CA ILE A 623 61.07 -24.65 -3.44
C ILE A 623 59.61 -24.33 -3.61
N GLU A 624 58.80 -25.38 -3.50
CA GLU A 624 57.35 -25.26 -3.59
C GLU A 624 56.67 -25.79 -2.34
N PHE A 625 55.65 -25.04 -1.87
CA PHE A 625 54.68 -25.50 -0.90
C PHE A 625 53.29 -25.26 -1.45
N ILE A 626 52.43 -26.28 -1.31
CA ILE A 626 51.09 -26.31 -1.82
C ILE A 626 50.12 -26.28 -0.65
N PHE A 627 49.25 -25.28 -0.65
CA PHE A 627 48.23 -25.08 0.38
C PHE A 627 46.84 -25.49 -0.11
N GLU A 628 46.05 -26.13 0.76
CA GLU A 628 44.65 -26.42 0.48
C GLU A 628 43.87 -25.10 0.29
N LYS A 629 44.11 -24.11 1.19
CA LYS A 629 43.61 -22.73 1.09
C LYS A 629 44.68 -21.80 1.64
N SER A 630 44.82 -20.61 1.06
CA SER A 630 45.72 -19.61 1.66
C SER A 630 45.18 -19.18 3.02
N PRO A 631 45.99 -19.18 4.08
CA PRO A 631 45.60 -18.68 5.40
C PRO A 631 45.23 -17.20 5.38
N ALA A 632 45.75 -16.41 4.43
CA ALA A 632 45.42 -15.01 4.25
C ALA A 632 43.96 -14.77 3.74
N PHE A 633 43.28 -15.77 3.18
CA PHE A 633 41.91 -15.61 2.70
C PHE A 633 40.91 -15.21 3.77
N VAL A 634 41.16 -15.57 5.04
CA VAL A 634 40.32 -15.16 6.15
C VAL A 634 40.17 -13.65 6.22
N PHE A 635 41.31 -12.92 6.03
CA PHE A 635 41.32 -11.46 6.03
C PHE A 635 40.89 -10.86 4.68
N GLN A 636 41.39 -11.42 3.58
CA GLN A 636 41.14 -10.91 2.22
C GLN A 636 39.65 -11.04 1.80
N ASN A 637 38.93 -12.02 2.31
CA ASN A 637 37.52 -12.17 2.02
C ASN A 637 36.67 -11.00 2.52
N LEU A 638 37.08 -10.33 3.61
CA LEU A 638 36.40 -9.15 4.10
C LEU A 638 36.59 -7.94 3.18
N ALA A 639 37.78 -7.80 2.57
CA ALA A 639 38.09 -6.70 1.64
C ALA A 639 37.41 -6.86 0.28
N ARG A 640 37.07 -8.09 -0.13
CA ARG A 640 36.45 -8.39 -1.45
C ARG A 640 34.94 -8.19 -1.48
N LYS A 641 34.29 -8.05 -0.36
CA LYS A 641 32.84 -7.92 -0.18
C LYS A 641 32.44 -6.54 0.33
#